data_ba19a7d7b133362b400380931b7fce2c
#
_entry.id   ba19a7d7b133362b400380931b7fce2c
#
_cell.length_a   1.000
_cell.length_b   1.000
_cell.length_c   1.000
_cell.angle_alpha   90.00
_cell.angle_beta   90.00
_cell.angle_gamma   90.00
#
_symmetry.space_group_name_H-M   'P 1'
#
loop_
_entity.id
_entity.type
_entity.pdbx_description
1 polymer ?
#
loop_
_entity_poly.entity_id
_entity_poly.type
_entity_poly.pdbx_seq_one_letter_code
_entity_poly.pdbx_strand_id
1 'polypeptide(L)'
;VTDLSTATVRLGPAGLVLDGLEEALLCASLFYFRLPREVWEARLAQVRATGYHAIDVYLPWNFHETAPGEWDFAGRRDVAAFLDLAHEAGLAVVARPGPYICSEWDGGALPSWLGLETEIGLRQAEPRFLGHVRAWFDRAMPILAERQWGRGGAVVAVQLENELDFFDTEDRHAYMTALRDMAVGHGIDVPLIACAGQGDLVGATGGVEGIAPAFNFYPDDRSAFVEPEVRRYADLVAERGLPLLVTETNRSHTTLRRLLVSGATLLAPYLQASGYDLGYTPSVGNWGDPGGFMTHDYDFGGYLSPVGEARPETAEARVLTAFTRTLGPALAKARTTEAEGVHSVSVATSASPSRLVLDGGGTVTGVPNLTGEAGTASVATGLGEFAIALAPHSCALIVQGLPLAGFGLPGVLRFASADLVGADESGLRFASRVPSTVVFSTEGETPIVAELDAPAVGEPKRYTVQSGSTAWEVVVMHPEDVHAPDGPVEPTGVTGEPEALGGAVRLALETRTGSTEAHELAPVSEAVGVLRGRTHYATSVEGIAELLIEGAGDIVDLAFDGVAAQTFARFGATVRVPVAGAGSFEAVVETWGHANFDDTRLPGLAIGSLRGLGRVWSVAASEDVSALWTVEGGDQWAGDPAPLRSLGGWSSTRIGRPATYRRSLPVDGTSHHALHLDGLERPCEVAVDGASRTVSPNDPWVHLAPGEGRDVAVTMPHWPGSGGAAALLRLDAIRDWQVEPQPDTALIGLAGRESAGDTVAFPLELEAGEEFWIDVLVPAGGRSLRFEGSQVRVSAFAHGELLGRVWTDDANRPRFTGGDPGRLWLPGAWNTGGVRLLVRGTIGDGRPVLSGMTAAPTPE
;
A
#
# COMPACT_ATOMS: atom_id res chain seq x y z
N VAL A 1 37.17 -12.44 -7.23
CA VAL A 1 36.22 -13.42 -6.68
C VAL A 1 36.54 -13.53 -5.20
N THR A 2 35.84 -12.81 -4.35
CA THR A 2 35.96 -12.89 -2.90
C THR A 2 35.46 -14.27 -2.46
N ASP A 3 36.17 -14.94 -1.58
CA ASP A 3 35.77 -16.24 -1.03
C ASP A 3 34.54 -16.04 -0.14
N LEU A 4 33.35 -16.33 -0.69
CA LEU A 4 32.05 -16.11 -0.06
C LEU A 4 31.75 -17.05 1.12
N SER A 5 32.63 -18.01 1.40
CA SER A 5 32.47 -18.95 2.53
C SER A 5 32.61 -18.30 3.92
N THR A 6 33.01 -17.02 3.99
CA THR A 6 33.18 -16.25 5.23
C THR A 6 32.20 -15.08 5.36
N ALA A 7 31.27 -14.88 4.41
CA ALA A 7 30.28 -13.83 4.45
C ALA A 7 29.36 -13.98 5.68
N THR A 8 29.16 -12.91 6.42
CA THR A 8 28.36 -12.91 7.66
C THR A 8 27.40 -11.75 7.73
N VAL A 9 26.20 -12.02 8.20
CA VAL A 9 25.23 -10.97 8.57
C VAL A 9 24.98 -11.02 10.07
N ARG A 10 25.04 -9.86 10.71
CA ARG A 10 24.71 -9.74 12.13
C ARG A 10 23.87 -8.48 12.36
N LEU A 11 22.94 -8.57 13.28
CA LEU A 11 22.23 -7.42 13.80
C LEU A 11 22.90 -6.98 15.10
N GLY A 12 23.31 -5.73 15.16
CA GLY A 12 23.95 -5.13 16.32
C GLY A 12 23.52 -3.68 16.51
N PRO A 13 24.01 -2.99 17.54
CA PRO A 13 23.64 -1.59 17.81
C PRO A 13 23.90 -0.62 16.62
N ALA A 14 24.85 -0.96 15.75
CA ALA A 14 25.17 -0.19 14.54
C ALA A 14 24.27 -0.52 13.31
N GLY A 15 23.29 -1.39 13.48
CA GLY A 15 22.38 -1.83 12.39
C GLY A 15 22.68 -3.25 11.90
N LEU A 16 22.36 -3.51 10.65
CA LEU A 16 22.75 -4.72 9.94
C LEU A 16 24.22 -4.59 9.50
N VAL A 17 25.05 -5.47 10.02
CA VAL A 17 26.48 -5.51 9.72
C VAL A 17 26.71 -6.59 8.68
N LEU A 18 27.15 -6.20 7.49
CA LEU A 18 27.41 -7.07 6.36
C LEU A 18 28.93 -7.25 6.19
N ASP A 19 29.44 -8.48 6.36
CA ASP A 19 30.89 -8.81 6.25
C ASP A 19 31.81 -7.93 7.11
N GLY A 20 31.29 -7.50 8.26
CA GLY A 20 31.99 -6.62 9.17
C GLY A 20 31.94 -5.13 8.81
N LEU A 21 31.29 -4.75 7.71
CA LEU A 21 31.03 -3.36 7.38
C LEU A 21 29.78 -2.87 8.14
N GLU A 22 29.96 -1.78 8.86
CA GLU A 22 28.93 -1.11 9.63
C GLU A 22 28.58 0.20 8.90
N GLU A 23 27.45 0.19 8.22
CA GLU A 23 26.95 1.33 7.48
C GLU A 23 25.44 1.51 7.74
N ALA A 24 24.95 2.76 7.70
CA ALA A 24 23.51 3.02 7.66
C ALA A 24 22.98 2.58 6.29
N LEU A 25 22.03 1.65 6.29
CA LEU A 25 21.49 1.08 5.05
C LEU A 25 20.30 1.88 4.53
N LEU A 26 20.39 2.32 3.27
CA LEU A 26 19.26 2.83 2.50
C LEU A 26 18.67 1.67 1.70
N CYS A 27 17.41 1.36 1.94
CA CYS A 27 16.70 0.21 1.40
C CYS A 27 15.52 0.70 0.55
N ALA A 28 15.46 0.35 -0.72
CA ALA A 28 14.35 0.73 -1.59
C ALA A 28 13.31 -0.40 -1.67
N SER A 29 12.03 -0.07 -1.54
CA SER A 29 10.97 -1.03 -1.85
C SER A 29 10.91 -1.28 -3.37
N LEU A 30 11.08 -2.51 -3.79
CA LEU A 30 10.99 -2.93 -5.19
C LEU A 30 10.36 -4.31 -5.29
N PHE A 31 9.22 -4.41 -5.97
CA PHE A 31 8.36 -5.59 -5.94
C PHE A 31 8.30 -6.29 -7.30
N TYR A 32 8.90 -7.50 -7.41
CA TYR A 32 8.90 -8.31 -8.64
C TYR A 32 7.50 -8.60 -9.16
N PHE A 33 6.54 -8.82 -8.28
CA PHE A 33 5.15 -9.15 -8.63
C PHE A 33 4.37 -7.96 -9.24
N ARG A 34 4.90 -6.74 -9.08
CA ARG A 34 4.36 -5.49 -9.65
C ARG A 34 5.14 -5.02 -10.89
N LEU A 35 5.93 -5.90 -11.48
CA LEU A 35 6.74 -5.62 -12.67
C LEU A 35 6.66 -6.78 -13.66
N PRO A 36 6.68 -6.53 -14.96
CA PRO A 36 6.98 -7.57 -15.95
C PRO A 36 8.38 -8.12 -15.72
N ARG A 37 8.56 -9.42 -15.97
CA ARG A 37 9.88 -10.08 -15.79
C ARG A 37 10.98 -9.39 -16.58
N GLU A 38 10.67 -8.96 -17.77
CA GLU A 38 11.59 -8.41 -18.77
C GLU A 38 12.24 -7.07 -18.33
N VAL A 39 11.65 -6.39 -17.34
CA VAL A 39 12.19 -5.11 -16.83
C VAL A 39 12.91 -5.27 -15.47
N TRP A 40 12.97 -6.46 -14.87
CA TRP A 40 13.55 -6.64 -13.53
C TRP A 40 15.01 -6.18 -13.45
N GLU A 41 15.86 -6.64 -14.40
CA GLU A 41 17.29 -6.28 -14.42
C GLU A 41 17.48 -4.76 -14.55
N ALA A 42 16.76 -4.13 -15.49
CA ALA A 42 16.83 -2.68 -15.70
C ALA A 42 16.37 -1.92 -14.45
N ARG A 43 15.30 -2.38 -13.79
CA ARG A 43 14.76 -1.72 -12.59
C ARG A 43 15.70 -1.85 -11.39
N LEU A 44 16.31 -3.02 -11.18
CA LEU A 44 17.34 -3.24 -10.16
C LEU A 44 18.56 -2.35 -10.42
N ALA A 45 19.00 -2.23 -11.68
CA ALA A 45 20.10 -1.34 -12.07
C ALA A 45 19.74 0.13 -11.80
N GLN A 46 18.51 0.56 -12.08
CA GLN A 46 18.04 1.93 -11.79
C GLN A 46 18.05 2.22 -10.27
N VAL A 47 17.57 1.27 -9.45
CA VAL A 47 17.64 1.40 -7.98
C VAL A 47 19.08 1.48 -7.52
N ARG A 48 19.98 0.62 -8.02
CA ARG A 48 21.41 0.64 -7.70
C ARG A 48 22.06 1.99 -8.05
N ALA A 49 21.67 2.59 -9.17
CA ALA A 49 22.17 3.89 -9.64
C ALA A 49 21.72 5.08 -8.78
N THR A 50 20.72 4.93 -7.93
CA THR A 50 20.42 5.91 -6.87
C THR A 50 21.40 5.82 -5.71
N GLY A 51 22.25 4.77 -5.72
CA GLY A 51 23.23 4.49 -4.69
C GLY A 51 22.72 3.66 -3.52
N TYR A 52 21.47 3.20 -3.54
CA TYR A 52 20.90 2.36 -2.49
C TYR A 52 21.67 1.04 -2.36
N HIS A 53 21.76 0.55 -1.13
CA HIS A 53 22.52 -0.64 -0.77
C HIS A 53 21.66 -1.90 -0.77
N ALA A 54 20.36 -1.72 -0.53
CA ALA A 54 19.43 -2.81 -0.33
C ALA A 54 18.07 -2.53 -0.97
N ILE A 55 17.30 -3.58 -1.15
CA ILE A 55 15.87 -3.53 -1.44
C ILE A 55 15.10 -4.34 -0.42
N ASP A 56 13.86 -3.94 -0.13
CA ASP A 56 12.90 -4.81 0.54
C ASP A 56 11.94 -5.42 -0.48
N VAL A 57 11.68 -6.72 -0.32
CA VAL A 57 10.91 -7.52 -1.25
C VAL A 57 9.85 -8.30 -0.52
N TYR A 58 8.58 -7.98 -0.77
CA TYR A 58 7.46 -8.79 -0.30
C TYR A 58 7.28 -10.02 -1.18
N LEU A 59 6.83 -11.12 -0.59
CA LEU A 59 6.45 -12.34 -1.29
C LEU A 59 4.95 -12.58 -1.05
N PRO A 60 4.08 -12.21 -2.00
CA PRO A 60 2.64 -12.40 -1.80
C PRO A 60 2.26 -13.87 -1.93
N TRP A 61 1.69 -14.44 -0.89
CA TRP A 61 1.27 -15.85 -0.87
C TRP A 61 0.27 -16.15 -1.98
N ASN A 62 -0.82 -15.39 -2.12
CA ASN A 62 -1.84 -15.60 -3.15
C ASN A 62 -1.38 -15.32 -4.59
N PHE A 63 -0.19 -14.75 -4.78
CA PHE A 63 0.44 -14.63 -6.09
C PHE A 63 1.06 -15.96 -6.54
N HIS A 64 1.56 -16.72 -5.58
CA HIS A 64 2.23 -18.01 -5.82
C HIS A 64 1.28 -19.19 -5.69
N GLU A 65 0.31 -19.17 -4.77
CA GLU A 65 -0.76 -20.16 -4.68
C GLU A 65 -1.98 -19.66 -5.45
N THR A 66 -2.06 -20.00 -6.73
CA THR A 66 -3.06 -19.50 -7.68
C THR A 66 -4.45 -20.10 -7.48
N ALA A 67 -4.50 -21.30 -6.90
CA ALA A 67 -5.68 -21.99 -6.42
C ALA A 67 -5.26 -22.90 -5.24
N PRO A 68 -6.18 -23.41 -4.41
CA PRO A 68 -5.82 -24.24 -3.26
C PRO A 68 -4.91 -25.42 -3.64
N GLY A 69 -3.66 -25.41 -3.16
CA GLY A 69 -2.64 -26.42 -3.46
C GLY A 69 -1.96 -26.30 -4.82
N GLU A 70 -2.30 -25.32 -5.65
CA GLU A 70 -1.69 -25.06 -6.95
C GLU A 70 -0.66 -23.94 -6.83
N TRP A 71 0.61 -24.32 -6.95
CA TRP A 71 1.75 -23.42 -6.75
C TRP A 71 2.43 -23.09 -8.07
N ASP A 72 2.75 -21.80 -8.26
CA ASP A 72 3.48 -21.32 -9.43
C ASP A 72 4.63 -20.40 -9.00
N PHE A 73 5.84 -20.76 -9.41
CA PHE A 73 7.08 -20.02 -9.21
C PHE A 73 7.81 -19.79 -10.55
N ALA A 74 7.10 -19.76 -11.67
CA ALA A 74 7.67 -19.55 -12.99
C ALA A 74 7.32 -18.17 -13.56
N GLY A 75 8.02 -17.72 -14.60
CA GLY A 75 7.76 -16.47 -15.28
C GLY A 75 7.85 -15.26 -14.35
N ARG A 76 6.79 -14.48 -14.24
CA ARG A 76 6.70 -13.33 -13.31
C ARG A 76 6.65 -13.73 -11.82
N ARG A 77 6.42 -15.02 -11.53
CA ARG A 77 6.39 -15.58 -10.18
C ARG A 77 7.72 -16.18 -9.74
N ASP A 78 8.75 -16.12 -10.57
CA ASP A 78 10.08 -16.67 -10.29
C ASP A 78 10.86 -15.73 -9.35
N VAL A 79 10.45 -15.71 -8.08
CA VAL A 79 11.11 -14.91 -7.05
C VAL A 79 12.57 -15.32 -6.84
N ALA A 80 12.91 -16.59 -7.09
CA ALA A 80 14.28 -17.07 -7.01
C ALA A 80 15.18 -16.33 -8.00
N ALA A 81 14.78 -16.26 -9.27
CA ALA A 81 15.52 -15.51 -10.29
C ALA A 81 15.57 -14.00 -9.97
N PHE A 82 14.52 -13.41 -9.41
CA PHE A 82 14.55 -12.00 -9.01
C PHE A 82 15.59 -11.73 -7.91
N LEU A 83 15.68 -12.61 -6.91
CA LEU A 83 16.67 -12.52 -5.84
C LEU A 83 18.10 -12.72 -6.36
N ASP A 84 18.29 -13.61 -7.32
CA ASP A 84 19.59 -13.84 -7.99
C ASP A 84 20.01 -12.58 -8.77
N LEU A 85 19.09 -11.95 -9.52
CA LEU A 85 19.34 -10.68 -10.22
C LEU A 85 19.65 -9.53 -9.24
N ALA A 86 18.97 -9.48 -8.08
CA ALA A 86 19.29 -8.48 -7.04
C ALA A 86 20.72 -8.68 -6.52
N HIS A 87 21.14 -9.93 -6.30
CA HIS A 87 22.52 -10.26 -5.92
C HIS A 87 23.54 -9.82 -7.00
N GLU A 88 23.27 -10.13 -8.27
CA GLU A 88 24.11 -9.73 -9.40
C GLU A 88 24.21 -8.22 -9.53
N ALA A 89 23.11 -7.47 -9.23
CA ALA A 89 23.11 -6.02 -9.18
C ALA A 89 23.85 -5.44 -7.95
N GLY A 90 24.35 -6.29 -7.04
CA GLY A 90 25.02 -5.87 -5.80
C GLY A 90 24.08 -5.23 -4.76
N LEU A 91 22.80 -5.63 -4.76
CA LEU A 91 21.79 -5.18 -3.82
C LEU A 91 21.54 -6.26 -2.75
N ALA A 92 21.61 -5.90 -1.48
CA ALA A 92 21.15 -6.73 -0.39
C ALA A 92 19.61 -6.76 -0.36
N VAL A 93 19.02 -7.82 0.21
CA VAL A 93 17.57 -7.99 0.25
C VAL A 93 17.08 -8.21 1.69
N VAL A 94 16.12 -7.39 2.10
CA VAL A 94 15.24 -7.66 3.24
C VAL A 94 14.00 -8.36 2.69
N ALA A 95 13.88 -9.67 2.91
CA ALA A 95 12.77 -10.47 2.40
C ALA A 95 11.57 -10.46 3.35
N ARG A 96 10.36 -10.28 2.80
CA ARG A 96 9.12 -10.17 3.61
C ARG A 96 8.08 -11.19 3.11
N PRO A 97 8.20 -12.48 3.51
CA PRO A 97 7.31 -13.56 3.07
C PRO A 97 5.94 -13.59 3.75
N GLY A 98 5.63 -12.67 4.61
CA GLY A 98 4.37 -12.60 5.34
C GLY A 98 4.26 -13.62 6.49
N PRO A 99 3.09 -14.32 6.61
CA PRO A 99 2.05 -14.67 5.63
C PRO A 99 1.17 -13.53 5.14
N TYR A 100 0.91 -12.53 5.96
CA TYR A 100 0.22 -11.30 5.61
C TYR A 100 1.25 -10.19 5.35
N ILE A 101 1.04 -9.41 4.28
CA ILE A 101 1.98 -8.35 3.87
C ILE A 101 1.34 -6.96 3.75
N CYS A 102 0.01 -6.83 3.86
CA CYS A 102 -0.73 -5.60 3.53
C CYS A 102 -0.43 -5.12 2.10
N SER A 103 0.49 -4.20 1.92
CA SER A 103 1.05 -3.73 0.65
C SER A 103 0.00 -3.24 -0.35
N GLU A 104 -1.21 -2.85 0.10
CA GLU A 104 -2.38 -2.60 -0.73
C GLU A 104 -2.53 -3.65 -1.85
N TRP A 105 -2.14 -4.88 -1.54
CA TRP A 105 -2.26 -6.04 -2.39
C TRP A 105 -3.54 -6.82 -2.06
N ASP A 106 -4.12 -7.45 -3.06
CA ASP A 106 -5.34 -8.26 -2.94
C ASP A 106 -5.31 -9.17 -1.70
N GLY A 107 -6.27 -8.99 -0.78
CA GLY A 107 -6.38 -9.74 0.46
C GLY A 107 -5.20 -9.57 1.44
N GLY A 108 -4.32 -8.57 1.25
CA GLY A 108 -3.05 -8.46 1.99
C GLY A 108 -2.13 -9.66 1.77
N ALA A 109 -2.25 -10.31 0.61
CA ALA A 109 -1.61 -11.54 0.15
C ALA A 109 -2.15 -12.84 0.75
N LEU A 110 -3.11 -12.80 1.65
CA LEU A 110 -3.79 -14.03 2.09
C LEU A 110 -4.69 -14.54 0.96
N PRO A 111 -4.64 -15.84 0.62
CA PRO A 111 -5.54 -16.42 -0.36
C PRO A 111 -7.01 -16.26 0.04
N SER A 112 -7.84 -15.72 -0.86
CA SER A 112 -9.25 -15.44 -0.57
C SER A 112 -10.07 -16.70 -0.24
N TRP A 113 -9.69 -17.86 -0.79
CA TRP A 113 -10.33 -19.13 -0.51
C TRP A 113 -10.22 -19.57 0.97
N LEU A 114 -9.28 -19.03 1.75
CA LEU A 114 -9.23 -19.26 3.20
C LEU A 114 -10.54 -18.84 3.89
N GLY A 115 -11.20 -17.80 3.39
CA GLY A 115 -12.49 -17.36 3.91
C GLY A 115 -13.64 -18.38 3.73
N LEU A 116 -13.47 -19.43 2.90
CA LEU A 116 -14.44 -20.53 2.78
C LEU A 116 -14.43 -21.47 3.99
N GLU A 117 -13.34 -21.50 4.74
CA GLU A 117 -13.25 -22.31 5.95
C GLU A 117 -13.94 -21.58 7.11
N THR A 118 -15.12 -22.08 7.49
CA THR A 118 -15.87 -21.55 8.63
C THR A 118 -15.02 -21.57 9.90
N GLU A 119 -15.01 -20.44 10.61
CA GLU A 119 -14.28 -20.27 11.88
C GLU A 119 -12.75 -20.38 11.78
N ILE A 120 -12.16 -20.18 10.59
CA ILE A 120 -10.71 -20.05 10.49
C ILE A 120 -10.26 -18.74 11.16
N GLY A 121 -9.33 -18.82 12.09
CA GLY A 121 -8.71 -17.66 12.73
C GLY A 121 -7.55 -17.14 11.89
N LEU A 122 -7.81 -16.25 10.93
CA LEU A 122 -6.75 -15.61 10.14
C LEU A 122 -5.84 -14.79 11.03
N ARG A 123 -4.53 -14.84 10.78
CA ARG A 123 -3.48 -14.14 11.56
C ARG A 123 -3.53 -14.47 13.07
N GLN A 124 -3.91 -15.70 13.41
CA GLN A 124 -4.02 -16.24 14.77
C GLN A 124 -3.15 -17.49 14.93
N ALA A 125 -2.88 -17.87 16.18
CA ALA A 125 -2.25 -19.15 16.52
C ALA A 125 -3.21 -20.34 16.34
N GLU A 126 -4.14 -20.27 15.38
CA GLU A 126 -5.15 -21.27 15.11
C GLU A 126 -4.55 -22.41 14.27
N PRO A 127 -4.71 -23.69 14.65
CA PRO A 127 -3.99 -24.79 14.00
C PRO A 127 -4.24 -24.97 12.49
N ARG A 128 -5.47 -24.69 12.00
CA ARG A 128 -5.79 -24.79 10.56
C ARG A 128 -5.08 -23.70 9.79
N PHE A 129 -5.17 -22.45 10.27
CA PHE A 129 -4.48 -21.33 9.65
C PHE A 129 -2.95 -21.56 9.65
N LEU A 130 -2.37 -21.96 10.78
CA LEU A 130 -0.95 -22.32 10.86
C LEU A 130 -0.57 -23.50 9.96
N GLY A 131 -1.50 -24.41 9.69
CA GLY A 131 -1.32 -25.49 8.71
C GLY A 131 -1.15 -24.96 7.29
N HIS A 132 -1.99 -24.02 6.88
CA HIS A 132 -1.88 -23.34 5.59
C HIS A 132 -0.62 -22.46 5.49
N VAL A 133 -0.31 -21.70 6.55
CA VAL A 133 0.95 -20.91 6.61
C VAL A 133 2.17 -21.81 6.47
N ARG A 134 2.17 -22.99 7.08
CA ARG A 134 3.25 -23.97 6.93
C ARG A 134 3.40 -24.40 5.47
N ALA A 135 2.29 -24.70 4.78
CA ALA A 135 2.34 -25.07 3.35
C ALA A 135 2.94 -23.95 2.49
N TRP A 136 2.64 -22.70 2.79
CA TRP A 136 3.27 -21.53 2.16
C TRP A 136 4.76 -21.44 2.49
N PHE A 137 5.14 -21.52 3.76
CA PHE A 137 6.53 -21.42 4.20
C PHE A 137 7.39 -22.60 3.71
N ASP A 138 6.79 -23.80 3.56
CA ASP A 138 7.46 -24.97 2.95
C ASP A 138 7.88 -24.69 1.48
N ARG A 139 7.30 -23.69 0.82
CA ARG A 139 7.65 -23.25 -0.53
C ARG A 139 8.57 -22.03 -0.55
N ALA A 140 8.22 -20.99 0.20
CA ALA A 140 8.91 -19.71 0.18
C ALA A 140 10.25 -19.73 0.94
N MET A 141 10.28 -20.34 2.13
CA MET A 141 11.46 -20.29 3.00
C MET A 141 12.69 -21.00 2.42
N PRO A 142 12.59 -22.16 1.76
CA PRO A 142 13.75 -22.78 1.11
C PRO A 142 14.39 -21.88 0.06
N ILE A 143 13.59 -21.14 -0.74
CA ILE A 143 14.09 -20.19 -1.73
C ILE A 143 14.95 -19.11 -1.07
N LEU A 144 14.47 -18.56 0.05
CA LEU A 144 15.17 -17.54 0.83
C LEU A 144 16.41 -18.12 1.52
N ALA A 145 16.29 -19.32 2.12
CA ALA A 145 17.38 -19.98 2.84
C ALA A 145 18.60 -20.27 1.97
N GLU A 146 18.35 -20.66 0.70
CA GLU A 146 19.42 -20.90 -0.27
C GLU A 146 20.12 -19.61 -0.72
N ARG A 147 19.43 -18.44 -0.61
CA ARG A 147 19.90 -17.15 -1.11
C ARG A 147 20.29 -16.17 0.00
N GLN A 148 20.57 -16.67 1.18
CA GLN A 148 21.10 -15.84 2.25
C GLN A 148 22.52 -15.35 1.93
N TRP A 149 22.86 -14.17 2.44
CA TRP A 149 24.15 -13.52 2.22
C TRP A 149 25.34 -14.43 2.52
N GLY A 150 25.31 -15.13 3.66
CA GLY A 150 26.35 -16.11 4.04
C GLY A 150 26.42 -17.37 3.17
N ARG A 151 25.51 -17.53 2.21
CA ARG A 151 25.45 -18.65 1.26
C ARG A 151 25.65 -18.21 -0.18
N GLY A 152 26.11 -16.98 -0.40
CA GLY A 152 26.37 -16.41 -1.70
C GLY A 152 25.13 -15.84 -2.41
N GLY A 153 24.12 -15.46 -1.66
CA GLY A 153 22.92 -14.77 -2.15
C GLY A 153 22.76 -13.37 -1.57
N ALA A 154 21.59 -12.75 -1.79
CA ALA A 154 21.31 -11.37 -1.44
C ALA A 154 20.61 -11.17 -0.09
N VAL A 155 19.95 -12.21 0.45
CA VAL A 155 19.06 -12.06 1.62
C VAL A 155 19.84 -11.81 2.90
N VAL A 156 19.62 -10.65 3.53
CA VAL A 156 20.31 -10.19 4.74
C VAL A 156 19.41 -10.14 5.97
N ALA A 157 18.10 -10.15 5.80
CA ALA A 157 17.13 -10.25 6.87
C ALA A 157 15.82 -10.82 6.34
N VAL A 158 15.03 -11.44 7.23
CA VAL A 158 13.66 -11.90 6.91
C VAL A 158 12.70 -11.25 7.89
N GLN A 159 11.72 -10.51 7.36
CA GLN A 159 10.62 -9.97 8.15
C GLN A 159 9.46 -10.94 8.18
N LEU A 160 9.04 -11.32 9.38
CA LEU A 160 7.86 -12.15 9.62
C LEU A 160 6.67 -11.26 9.90
N GLU A 161 5.53 -11.57 9.27
CA GLU A 161 4.30 -10.80 9.41
C GLU A 161 4.42 -9.34 8.94
N ASN A 162 3.35 -8.57 9.08
CA ASN A 162 3.34 -7.14 8.82
C ASN A 162 2.38 -6.43 9.76
N GLU A 163 2.91 -5.50 10.56
CA GLU A 163 2.12 -4.61 11.44
C GLU A 163 1.08 -5.36 12.29
N LEU A 164 1.51 -6.44 12.94
CA LEU A 164 0.63 -7.28 13.76
C LEU A 164 -0.01 -6.50 14.92
N ASP A 165 0.60 -5.39 15.32
CA ASP A 165 0.10 -4.49 16.36
C ASP A 165 -1.19 -3.74 15.94
N PHE A 166 -1.51 -3.67 14.63
CA PHE A 166 -2.81 -3.18 14.13
C PHE A 166 -3.92 -4.23 14.19
N PHE A 167 -3.58 -5.51 14.35
CA PHE A 167 -4.55 -6.59 14.24
C PHE A 167 -4.91 -7.19 15.60
N ASP A 168 -6.17 -7.62 15.76
CA ASP A 168 -6.66 -8.24 16.99
C ASP A 168 -6.31 -9.74 17.03
N THR A 169 -5.04 -10.03 17.31
CA THR A 169 -4.52 -11.39 17.50
C THR A 169 -4.61 -11.76 18.96
N GLU A 170 -5.33 -12.83 19.29
CA GLU A 170 -5.57 -13.27 20.67
C GLU A 170 -4.28 -13.66 21.41
N ASP A 171 -3.44 -14.46 20.76
CA ASP A 171 -2.12 -14.87 21.32
C ASP A 171 -1.00 -14.58 20.32
N ARG A 172 -0.55 -13.32 20.31
CA ARG A 172 0.54 -12.84 19.46
C ARG A 172 1.84 -13.59 19.72
N HIS A 173 2.10 -13.99 20.99
CA HIS A 173 3.31 -14.71 21.33
C HIS A 173 3.34 -16.11 20.70
N ALA A 174 2.27 -16.89 20.84
CA ALA A 174 2.17 -18.21 20.22
C ALA A 174 2.23 -18.11 18.69
N TYR A 175 1.55 -17.14 18.09
CA TYR A 175 1.53 -16.92 16.65
C TYR A 175 2.92 -16.61 16.09
N MET A 176 3.61 -15.60 16.63
CA MET A 176 4.93 -15.20 16.19
C MET A 176 6.01 -16.26 16.50
N THR A 177 5.84 -17.01 17.59
CA THR A 177 6.70 -18.18 17.90
C THR A 177 6.57 -19.23 16.79
N ALA A 178 5.36 -19.55 16.36
CA ALA A 178 5.12 -20.52 15.29
C ALA A 178 5.78 -20.06 13.96
N LEU A 179 5.64 -18.79 13.59
CA LEU A 179 6.26 -18.25 12.37
C LEU A 179 7.80 -18.30 12.44
N ARG A 180 8.39 -17.89 13.59
CA ARG A 180 9.84 -17.98 13.82
C ARG A 180 10.34 -19.42 13.70
N ASP A 181 9.69 -20.36 14.37
CA ASP A 181 10.10 -21.75 14.40
C ASP A 181 10.02 -22.41 13.01
N MET A 182 9.01 -22.04 12.21
CA MET A 182 8.93 -22.46 10.81
C MET A 182 10.10 -21.89 9.99
N ALA A 183 10.38 -20.59 10.10
CA ALA A 183 11.48 -19.95 9.37
C ALA A 183 12.86 -20.56 9.73
N VAL A 184 13.15 -20.69 11.01
CA VAL A 184 14.38 -21.33 11.50
C VAL A 184 14.46 -22.81 11.09
N GLY A 185 13.33 -23.52 11.14
CA GLY A 185 13.24 -24.92 10.72
C GLY A 185 13.58 -25.15 9.25
N HIS A 186 13.37 -24.14 8.39
CA HIS A 186 13.77 -24.15 6.98
C HIS A 186 15.21 -23.64 6.74
N GLY A 187 15.95 -23.32 7.81
CA GLY A 187 17.36 -22.92 7.72
C GLY A 187 17.57 -21.43 7.47
N ILE A 188 16.64 -20.58 7.88
CA ILE A 188 16.88 -19.13 7.93
C ILE A 188 17.83 -18.84 9.09
N ASP A 189 19.04 -18.33 8.78
CA ASP A 189 20.12 -18.01 9.71
C ASP A 189 20.36 -16.50 9.84
N VAL A 190 19.85 -15.69 8.87
CA VAL A 190 19.91 -14.23 8.94
C VAL A 190 18.93 -13.69 9.97
N PRO A 191 19.10 -12.44 10.45
CA PRO A 191 18.22 -11.84 11.43
C PRO A 191 16.73 -11.91 11.03
N LEU A 192 15.88 -12.33 11.97
CA LEU A 192 14.43 -12.22 11.86
C LEU A 192 13.98 -10.90 12.48
N ILE A 193 13.12 -10.17 11.77
CA ILE A 193 12.54 -8.90 12.22
C ILE A 193 11.03 -8.95 12.11
N ALA A 194 10.33 -8.07 12.85
CA ALA A 194 8.90 -7.82 12.70
C ALA A 194 8.62 -6.33 12.92
N CYS A 195 7.82 -5.73 12.04
CA CYS A 195 7.56 -4.30 12.06
C CYS A 195 6.30 -3.95 12.86
N ALA A 196 6.38 -2.84 13.62
CA ALA A 196 5.26 -2.21 14.30
C ALA A 196 4.71 -1.05 13.48
N GLY A 197 3.41 -1.03 13.21
CA GLY A 197 2.73 0.05 12.49
C GLY A 197 2.19 1.14 13.43
N GLN A 198 1.81 0.79 14.66
CA GLN A 198 1.35 1.74 15.69
C GLN A 198 2.39 2.01 16.78
N GLY A 199 3.61 1.50 16.61
CA GLY A 199 4.70 1.67 17.57
C GLY A 199 4.63 0.76 18.79
N ASP A 200 3.74 -0.23 18.82
CA ASP A 200 3.77 -1.31 19.80
C ASP A 200 4.77 -2.40 19.38
N LEU A 201 6.05 -2.14 19.66
CA LEU A 201 7.15 -3.04 19.32
C LEU A 201 7.00 -4.45 19.92
N VAL A 202 6.37 -4.55 21.07
CA VAL A 202 6.11 -5.83 21.73
C VAL A 202 4.95 -6.55 21.05
N GLY A 203 3.87 -5.83 20.76
CA GLY A 203 2.70 -6.37 20.03
C GLY A 203 3.09 -6.89 18.65
N ALA A 204 3.93 -6.17 17.92
CA ALA A 204 4.38 -6.58 16.59
C ALA A 204 5.26 -7.84 16.60
N THR A 205 6.15 -7.98 17.58
CA THR A 205 7.05 -9.15 17.72
C THR A 205 6.43 -10.29 18.53
N GLY A 206 5.28 -10.07 19.16
CA GLY A 206 4.73 -10.99 20.17
C GLY A 206 5.63 -11.18 21.40
N GLY A 207 6.66 -10.34 21.58
CA GLY A 207 7.67 -10.50 22.63
C GLY A 207 8.55 -11.74 22.47
N VAL A 208 8.66 -12.30 21.26
CA VAL A 208 9.36 -13.57 20.97
C VAL A 208 10.87 -13.32 20.87
N GLU A 209 11.66 -14.09 21.63
CA GLU A 209 13.11 -14.06 21.53
C GLU A 209 13.58 -14.50 20.13
N GLY A 210 14.58 -13.82 19.57
CA GLY A 210 15.10 -14.07 18.21
C GLY A 210 14.37 -13.33 17.10
N ILE A 211 13.34 -12.53 17.42
CA ILE A 211 12.71 -11.60 16.48
C ILE A 211 13.01 -10.18 16.94
N ALA A 212 13.76 -9.42 16.17
CA ALA A 212 14.05 -8.03 16.46
C ALA A 212 12.91 -7.10 16.01
N PRO A 213 12.53 -6.10 16.83
CA PRO A 213 11.55 -5.13 16.42
C PRO A 213 12.10 -4.20 15.35
N ALA A 214 11.25 -3.91 14.37
CA ALA A 214 11.41 -2.87 13.37
C ALA A 214 10.21 -1.92 13.44
N PHE A 215 10.29 -0.82 12.72
CA PHE A 215 9.37 0.28 12.91
C PHE A 215 8.89 0.83 11.56
N ASN A 216 7.59 0.78 11.30
CA ASN A 216 6.96 1.48 10.20
C ASN A 216 6.51 2.84 10.71
N PHE A 217 7.05 3.91 10.13
CA PHE A 217 6.85 5.25 10.64
C PHE A 217 6.49 6.23 9.54
N TYR A 218 5.25 6.64 9.48
CA TYR A 218 4.70 7.59 8.51
C TYR A 218 4.32 8.91 9.18
N PRO A 219 5.29 9.74 9.59
CA PRO A 219 4.97 11.01 10.24
C PRO A 219 4.45 12.03 9.22
N ASP A 220 3.72 13.03 9.73
CA ASP A 220 3.61 14.30 9.00
C ASP A 220 5.01 14.95 8.94
N ASP A 221 5.58 15.05 7.73
CA ASP A 221 6.92 15.57 7.50
C ASP A 221 7.08 17.05 7.89
N ARG A 222 5.96 17.75 8.12
CA ARG A 222 5.90 19.12 8.67
C ARG A 222 5.76 19.17 10.18
N SER A 223 5.57 18.03 10.86
CA SER A 223 5.49 18.02 12.32
C SER A 223 6.81 18.46 12.96
N ALA A 224 6.71 19.34 13.96
CA ALA A 224 7.86 19.77 14.75
C ALA A 224 8.34 18.71 15.76
N PHE A 225 7.63 17.58 15.89
CA PHE A 225 7.85 16.58 16.93
C PHE A 225 8.37 15.22 16.41
N VAL A 226 8.75 15.12 15.14
CA VAL A 226 9.30 13.88 14.55
C VAL A 226 10.56 13.42 15.30
N GLU A 227 11.52 14.28 15.51
CA GLU A 227 12.81 13.91 16.11
C GLU A 227 12.69 13.40 17.56
N PRO A 228 11.98 14.08 18.47
CA PRO A 228 11.82 13.56 19.82
C PRO A 228 11.07 12.23 19.88
N GLU A 229 10.10 12.00 19.00
CA GLU A 229 9.41 10.72 18.92
C GLU A 229 10.33 9.61 18.43
N VAL A 230 11.09 9.85 17.36
CA VAL A 230 12.04 8.86 16.82
C VAL A 230 13.13 8.54 17.83
N ARG A 231 13.69 9.55 18.54
CA ARG A 231 14.69 9.29 19.60
C ARG A 231 14.13 8.41 20.71
N ARG A 232 12.86 8.62 21.10
CA ARG A 232 12.19 7.74 22.10
C ARG A 232 12.21 6.27 21.66
N TYR A 233 11.94 5.98 20.38
CA TYR A 233 12.04 4.62 19.86
C TYR A 233 13.47 4.13 19.75
N ALA A 234 14.41 4.99 19.37
CA ALA A 234 15.85 4.65 19.35
C ALA A 234 16.35 4.24 20.75
N ASP A 235 15.94 4.96 21.79
CA ASP A 235 16.27 4.64 23.17
C ASP A 235 15.67 3.28 23.60
N LEU A 236 14.40 3.03 23.28
CA LEU A 236 13.71 1.77 23.60
C LEU A 236 14.39 0.52 23.00
N VAL A 237 14.86 0.61 21.76
CA VAL A 237 15.56 -0.51 21.13
C VAL A 237 17.01 -0.60 21.61
N ALA A 238 17.67 0.54 21.88
CA ALA A 238 19.05 0.58 22.40
C ALA A 238 19.17 -0.05 23.81
N GLU A 239 18.16 0.09 24.68
CA GLU A 239 18.09 -0.61 25.97
C GLU A 239 18.19 -2.14 25.84
N ARG A 240 17.82 -2.68 24.68
CA ARG A 240 17.90 -4.11 24.33
C ARG A 240 19.16 -4.46 23.53
N GLY A 241 20.05 -3.49 23.29
CA GLY A 241 21.25 -3.67 22.46
C GLY A 241 20.93 -3.80 20.97
N LEU A 242 19.76 -3.33 20.52
CA LEU A 242 19.27 -3.41 19.16
C LEU A 242 19.31 -2.02 18.47
N PRO A 243 19.44 -1.97 17.15
CA PRO A 243 19.40 -0.75 16.38
C PRO A 243 17.96 -0.31 16.09
N LEU A 244 17.77 0.96 15.71
CA LEU A 244 16.51 1.42 15.17
C LEU A 244 16.45 1.11 13.66
N LEU A 245 15.60 0.17 13.27
CA LEU A 245 15.31 -0.20 11.90
C LEU A 245 13.97 0.41 11.47
N VAL A 246 13.99 1.32 10.51
CA VAL A 246 12.77 1.89 9.92
C VAL A 246 12.50 1.15 8.62
N THR A 247 11.58 0.18 8.67
CA THR A 247 11.27 -0.75 7.58
C THR A 247 10.21 -0.24 6.62
N GLU A 248 9.50 0.81 7.00
CA GLU A 248 8.65 1.60 6.09
C GLU A 248 8.56 3.05 6.57
N THR A 249 8.61 3.98 5.63
CA THR A 249 8.36 5.40 5.88
C THR A 249 7.94 6.10 4.59
N ASN A 250 7.51 7.37 4.68
CA ASN A 250 7.27 8.15 3.49
C ASN A 250 8.57 8.43 2.71
N ARG A 251 8.45 8.82 1.45
CA ARG A 251 9.57 9.03 0.52
C ARG A 251 10.22 10.41 0.64
N SER A 252 9.69 11.27 1.50
CA SER A 252 10.21 12.63 1.69
C SER A 252 11.66 12.61 2.19
N HIS A 253 12.57 13.20 1.46
CA HIS A 253 13.97 13.34 1.90
C HIS A 253 14.10 14.15 3.17
N THR A 254 13.20 15.09 3.42
CA THR A 254 13.11 15.80 4.70
C THR A 254 12.93 14.79 5.83
N THR A 255 11.97 13.86 5.70
CA THR A 255 11.76 12.82 6.70
C THR A 255 12.94 11.86 6.80
N LEU A 256 13.49 11.35 5.67
CA LEU A 256 14.61 10.41 5.70
C LEU A 256 15.84 10.98 6.42
N ARG A 257 16.16 12.25 6.18
CA ARG A 257 17.26 12.95 6.85
C ARG A 257 16.99 13.13 8.35
N ARG A 258 15.75 13.47 8.73
CA ARG A 258 15.30 13.60 10.13
C ARG A 258 15.38 12.26 10.88
N LEU A 259 14.96 11.14 10.24
CA LEU A 259 15.09 9.79 10.78
C LEU A 259 16.56 9.40 10.99
N LEU A 260 17.40 9.66 9.98
CA LEU A 260 18.83 9.37 10.04
C LEU A 260 19.50 10.05 11.24
N VAL A 261 19.33 11.35 11.40
CA VAL A 261 19.95 12.10 12.52
C VAL A 261 19.33 11.76 13.86
N SER A 262 18.18 11.11 13.88
CA SER A 262 17.52 10.64 15.10
C SER A 262 17.85 9.18 15.45
N GLY A 263 18.81 8.55 14.75
CA GLY A 263 19.41 7.27 15.11
C GLY A 263 18.93 6.07 14.30
N ALA A 264 18.17 6.26 13.23
CA ALA A 264 17.80 5.16 12.32
C ALA A 264 19.05 4.67 11.56
N THR A 265 19.27 3.35 11.58
CA THR A 265 20.41 2.68 10.90
C THR A 265 19.97 1.92 9.65
N LEU A 266 18.67 1.68 9.47
CA LEU A 266 18.05 1.24 8.24
C LEU A 266 16.89 2.19 7.92
N LEU A 267 16.84 2.68 6.69
CA LEU A 267 15.80 3.56 6.17
C LEU A 267 15.22 2.94 4.92
N ALA A 268 13.96 2.53 4.97
CA ALA A 268 13.23 1.94 3.86
C ALA A 268 12.02 2.82 3.48
N PRO A 269 12.20 3.84 2.61
CA PRO A 269 11.07 4.59 2.09
C PRO A 269 10.19 3.67 1.23
N TYR A 270 8.94 3.52 1.64
CA TYR A 270 7.98 2.66 0.94
C TYR A 270 7.71 3.18 -0.46
N LEU A 271 7.74 2.27 -1.45
CA LEU A 271 7.60 2.58 -2.87
C LEU A 271 8.59 3.63 -3.39
N GLN A 272 9.85 3.46 -3.05
CA GLN A 272 10.95 4.17 -3.70
C GLN A 272 10.90 3.96 -5.23
N ALA A 273 10.70 2.73 -5.65
CA ALA A 273 10.35 2.37 -7.01
C ALA A 273 8.89 1.96 -7.05
N SER A 274 8.08 2.76 -7.72
CA SER A 274 6.66 2.46 -7.93
C SER A 274 6.49 1.23 -8.81
N GLY A 275 5.35 0.56 -8.71
CA GLY A 275 5.02 -0.66 -9.43
C GLY A 275 3.72 -0.57 -10.20
N TYR A 276 3.32 -1.65 -10.83
CA TYR A 276 2.09 -1.79 -11.59
C TYR A 276 1.42 -3.14 -11.31
N ASP A 277 0.14 -3.16 -11.01
CA ASP A 277 -0.60 -4.38 -10.64
C ASP A 277 -1.07 -5.16 -11.88
N LEU A 278 -0.13 -5.70 -12.64
CA LEU A 278 -0.40 -6.53 -13.82
C LEU A 278 -1.15 -7.82 -13.46
N GLY A 279 -2.30 -8.05 -14.08
CA GLY A 279 -3.09 -9.27 -13.90
C GLY A 279 -3.75 -9.41 -12.52
N TYR A 280 -3.45 -8.52 -11.58
CA TYR A 280 -4.11 -8.48 -10.28
C TYR A 280 -4.91 -7.20 -10.17
N THR A 281 -6.11 -7.35 -9.67
CA THR A 281 -6.94 -6.19 -9.39
C THR A 281 -6.43 -5.52 -8.12
N PRO A 282 -6.43 -4.20 -8.07
CA PRO A 282 -6.05 -3.47 -6.88
C PRO A 282 -6.90 -3.86 -5.68
N SER A 283 -6.31 -3.81 -4.48
CA SER A 283 -7.05 -4.09 -3.26
C SER A 283 -8.24 -3.14 -3.06
N VAL A 284 -9.21 -3.62 -2.33
CA VAL A 284 -10.41 -2.88 -1.96
C VAL A 284 -10.27 -2.35 -0.53
N GLY A 285 -10.86 -1.19 -0.24
CA GLY A 285 -10.86 -0.62 1.09
C GLY A 285 -9.62 0.21 1.39
N ASN A 286 -9.48 1.33 0.70
CA ASN A 286 -8.34 2.22 0.87
C ASN A 286 -8.50 3.20 2.02
N TRP A 287 -7.35 3.70 2.48
CA TRP A 287 -7.16 4.69 3.52
C TRP A 287 -8.20 5.81 3.47
N GLY A 288 -9.08 5.83 4.47
CA GLY A 288 -10.10 6.87 4.65
C GLY A 288 -11.33 6.78 3.74
N ASP A 289 -11.34 5.91 2.73
CA ASP A 289 -12.46 5.72 1.80
C ASP A 289 -12.93 4.26 1.81
N PRO A 290 -14.01 3.94 2.56
CA PRO A 290 -14.55 2.60 2.58
C PRO A 290 -15.16 2.27 1.22
N GLY A 291 -14.59 1.32 0.51
CA GLY A 291 -15.03 0.91 -0.81
C GLY A 291 -14.36 1.66 -1.96
N GLY A 292 -13.25 2.35 -1.70
CA GLY A 292 -12.34 2.81 -2.75
C GLY A 292 -11.50 1.67 -3.30
N PHE A 293 -11.07 1.79 -4.56
CA PHE A 293 -10.10 0.91 -5.20
C PHE A 293 -8.71 1.55 -5.26
N MET A 294 -7.66 0.74 -5.27
CA MET A 294 -6.36 1.16 -5.77
C MET A 294 -6.36 1.18 -7.31
N THR A 295 -5.57 2.05 -7.91
CA THR A 295 -5.31 2.00 -9.37
C THR A 295 -4.28 0.90 -9.69
N HIS A 296 -4.22 0.47 -10.95
CA HIS A 296 -3.16 -0.43 -11.43
C HIS A 296 -1.77 0.21 -11.37
N ASP A 297 -1.68 1.52 -11.61
CA ASP A 297 -0.49 2.30 -11.28
C ASP A 297 -0.34 2.37 -9.77
N TYR A 298 0.36 1.45 -9.17
CA TYR A 298 0.67 1.48 -7.76
C TYR A 298 1.77 2.51 -7.50
N ASP A 299 1.37 3.78 -7.54
CA ASP A 299 2.26 4.93 -7.61
C ASP A 299 1.90 6.02 -6.61
N PHE A 300 2.70 6.16 -5.60
CA PHE A 300 2.59 7.21 -4.59
C PHE A 300 3.72 8.25 -4.71
N GLY A 301 4.27 8.45 -5.91
CA GLY A 301 5.35 9.41 -6.18
C GLY A 301 6.73 8.87 -5.79
N GLY A 302 7.00 7.59 -6.00
CA GLY A 302 8.35 7.02 -5.86
C GLY A 302 9.36 7.68 -6.79
N TYR A 303 10.65 7.56 -6.51
CA TYR A 303 11.72 8.17 -7.31
C TYR A 303 11.79 7.59 -8.72
N LEU A 304 11.36 6.34 -8.87
CA LEU A 304 11.10 5.71 -10.14
C LEU A 304 9.60 5.52 -10.33
N SER A 305 9.07 5.94 -11.47
CA SER A 305 7.67 5.73 -11.82
C SER A 305 7.37 4.24 -12.09
N PRO A 306 6.09 3.82 -12.17
CA PRO A 306 5.73 2.43 -12.51
C PRO A 306 6.34 1.95 -13.82
N VAL A 307 6.52 2.84 -14.77
CA VAL A 307 7.11 2.54 -16.09
C VAL A 307 8.64 2.78 -16.15
N GLY A 308 9.29 3.14 -15.03
CA GLY A 308 10.75 3.27 -14.94
C GLY A 308 11.32 4.65 -15.25
N GLU A 309 10.49 5.69 -15.33
CA GLU A 309 10.99 7.07 -15.44
C GLU A 309 11.62 7.53 -14.13
N ALA A 310 12.82 8.05 -14.20
CA ALA A 310 13.46 8.68 -13.05
C ALA A 310 12.84 10.06 -12.80
N ARG A 311 12.43 10.31 -11.55
CA ARG A 311 11.89 11.59 -11.09
C ARG A 311 12.98 12.47 -10.50
N PRO A 312 12.76 13.80 -10.40
CA PRO A 312 13.78 14.73 -9.85
C PRO A 312 14.30 14.34 -8.47
N GLU A 313 13.50 13.67 -7.65
CA GLU A 313 13.84 13.20 -6.30
C GLU A 313 14.98 12.16 -6.28
N THR A 314 15.29 11.51 -7.40
CA THR A 314 16.45 10.60 -7.52
C THR A 314 17.78 11.33 -7.22
N ALA A 315 17.88 12.62 -7.50
CA ALA A 315 19.05 13.42 -7.16
C ALA A 315 19.26 13.51 -5.64
N GLU A 316 18.18 13.69 -4.88
CA GLU A 316 18.24 13.74 -3.41
C GLU A 316 18.62 12.37 -2.82
N ALA A 317 18.17 11.27 -3.43
CA ALA A 317 18.56 9.92 -3.03
C ALA A 317 20.08 9.72 -3.18
N ARG A 318 20.67 10.17 -4.30
CA ARG A 318 22.11 10.10 -4.53
C ARG A 318 22.90 10.94 -3.54
N VAL A 319 22.43 12.16 -3.22
CA VAL A 319 23.06 13.03 -2.21
C VAL A 319 23.05 12.34 -0.84
N LEU A 320 21.90 11.83 -0.39
CA LEU A 320 21.78 11.16 0.90
C LEU A 320 22.69 9.92 0.98
N THR A 321 22.72 9.12 -0.07
CA THR A 321 23.61 7.94 -0.17
C THR A 321 25.07 8.35 -0.12
N ALA A 322 25.48 9.36 -0.90
CA ALA A 322 26.85 9.84 -0.92
C ALA A 322 27.27 10.38 0.47
N PHE A 323 26.37 11.09 1.16
CA PHE A 323 26.58 11.56 2.52
C PHE A 323 26.80 10.39 3.51
N THR A 324 25.89 9.38 3.51
CA THR A 324 25.99 8.23 4.43
C THR A 324 27.27 7.43 4.18
N ARG A 325 27.64 7.20 2.91
CA ARG A 325 28.88 6.50 2.54
C ARG A 325 30.14 7.27 2.90
N THR A 326 30.14 8.59 2.75
CA THR A 326 31.30 9.43 3.08
C THR A 326 31.65 9.33 4.57
N LEU A 327 30.63 9.30 5.43
CA LEU A 327 30.83 9.17 6.89
C LEU A 327 30.94 7.70 7.34
N GLY A 328 30.39 6.75 6.56
CA GLY A 328 30.52 5.30 6.72
C GLY A 328 30.34 4.80 8.17
N PRO A 329 31.29 4.02 8.70
CA PRO A 329 31.18 3.44 10.04
C PRO A 329 31.06 4.47 11.17
N ALA A 330 31.60 5.68 11.00
CA ALA A 330 31.47 6.75 12.00
C ALA A 330 30.01 7.19 12.18
N LEU A 331 29.22 7.17 11.09
CA LEU A 331 27.79 7.45 11.11
C LEU A 331 26.98 6.27 11.70
N ALA A 332 27.28 5.04 11.30
CA ALA A 332 26.55 3.86 11.77
C ALA A 332 26.71 3.62 13.28
N LYS A 333 27.86 3.97 13.85
CA LYS A 333 28.16 3.90 15.29
C LYS A 333 27.81 5.15 16.07
N ALA A 334 27.26 6.16 15.39
CA ALA A 334 26.93 7.42 16.02
C ALA A 334 25.83 7.26 17.09
N ARG A 335 25.91 8.11 18.12
CA ARG A 335 24.88 8.17 19.17
C ARG A 335 24.00 9.40 18.89
N THR A 336 22.70 9.20 18.90
CA THR A 336 21.76 10.31 18.79
C THR A 336 21.60 11.04 20.11
N THR A 337 21.47 12.38 20.02
CA THR A 337 21.17 13.25 21.17
C THR A 337 20.27 14.39 20.70
N GLU A 338 19.67 15.11 21.64
CA GLU A 338 19.06 16.40 21.32
C GLU A 338 20.12 17.42 20.92
N ALA A 339 19.82 18.24 19.91
CA ALA A 339 20.70 19.31 19.45
C ALA A 339 20.32 20.64 20.10
N GLU A 340 21.17 21.13 20.97
CA GLU A 340 21.07 22.49 21.49
C GLU A 340 21.61 23.52 20.47
N GLY A 341 21.09 24.75 20.53
CA GLY A 341 21.60 25.88 19.75
C GLY A 341 21.15 25.93 18.28
N VAL A 342 20.06 25.23 17.94
CA VAL A 342 19.36 25.40 16.66
C VAL A 342 18.18 26.36 16.87
N HIS A 343 18.13 27.44 16.11
CA HIS A 343 17.11 28.46 16.26
C HIS A 343 16.41 28.78 14.93
N SER A 344 15.09 28.94 14.99
CA SER A 344 14.29 29.47 13.88
C SER A 344 14.59 30.95 13.69
N VAL A 345 14.84 31.39 12.44
CA VAL A 345 15.03 32.78 12.09
C VAL A 345 13.87 33.29 11.21
N SER A 346 13.66 32.65 10.05
CA SER A 346 12.56 33.01 9.15
C SER A 346 11.70 31.80 8.76
N VAL A 347 12.09 30.59 9.14
CA VAL A 347 11.33 29.36 8.90
C VAL A 347 11.10 28.59 10.20
N ALA A 348 10.02 27.80 10.27
CA ALA A 348 9.80 26.87 11.37
C ALA A 348 10.74 25.67 11.24
N THR A 349 11.28 25.22 12.36
CA THR A 349 12.14 24.02 12.46
C THR A 349 11.62 23.08 13.55
N SER A 350 12.32 21.98 13.80
CA SER A 350 11.96 21.02 14.86
C SER A 350 11.89 21.69 16.23
N ALA A 351 10.95 21.25 17.06
CA ALA A 351 10.85 21.68 18.46
C ALA A 351 12.03 21.16 19.32
N SER A 352 12.62 20.02 18.93
CA SER A 352 13.76 19.37 19.58
C SER A 352 14.61 18.67 18.54
N PRO A 353 15.44 19.40 17.79
CA PRO A 353 16.26 18.85 16.71
C PRO A 353 17.20 17.73 17.20
N SER A 354 17.54 16.81 16.33
CA SER A 354 18.45 15.70 16.63
C SER A 354 19.86 15.98 16.13
N ARG A 355 20.82 15.42 16.87
CA ARG A 355 22.26 15.43 16.56
C ARG A 355 22.82 14.04 16.71
N LEU A 356 23.57 13.59 15.73
CA LEU A 356 24.44 12.42 15.83
C LEU A 356 25.82 12.86 16.32
N VAL A 357 26.34 12.17 17.35
CA VAL A 357 27.73 12.28 17.78
C VAL A 357 28.48 11.13 17.12
N LEU A 358 29.36 11.47 16.16
CA LEU A 358 30.06 10.50 15.32
C LEU A 358 31.14 9.72 16.12
N ASP A 359 31.31 8.46 15.79
CA ASP A 359 32.45 7.68 16.26
C ASP A 359 33.75 8.24 15.64
N GLY A 360 34.77 8.49 16.44
CA GLY A 360 36.01 9.12 16.01
C GLY A 360 35.98 10.64 16.01
N GLY A 361 34.87 11.30 16.34
CA GLY A 361 34.72 12.74 16.53
C GLY A 361 33.90 13.44 15.47
N GLY A 362 33.41 14.62 15.86
CA GLY A 362 32.47 15.40 15.05
C GLY A 362 31.00 15.08 15.33
N THR A 363 30.11 15.89 14.75
CA THR A 363 28.66 15.72 14.88
C THR A 363 27.95 16.03 13.57
N VAL A 364 26.76 15.45 13.40
CA VAL A 364 25.81 15.81 12.33
C VAL A 364 24.52 16.26 12.97
N THR A 365 24.10 17.49 12.71
CA THR A 365 22.84 18.05 13.23
C THR A 365 21.83 18.21 12.10
N GLY A 366 20.62 17.67 12.26
CA GLY A 366 19.52 17.88 11.34
C GLY A 366 18.81 19.20 11.61
N VAL A 367 18.66 20.02 10.56
CA VAL A 367 17.93 21.29 10.64
C VAL A 367 16.85 21.33 9.57
N PRO A 368 15.60 20.89 9.90
CA PRO A 368 14.51 20.87 8.94
C PRO A 368 13.90 22.26 8.75
N ASN A 369 13.51 22.56 7.51
CA ASN A 369 12.58 23.63 7.16
C ASN A 369 11.17 23.02 7.02
N LEU A 370 10.31 23.25 7.98
CA LEU A 370 8.95 22.73 8.02
C LEU A 370 7.93 23.58 7.23
N THR A 371 8.42 24.59 6.49
CA THR A 371 7.59 25.52 5.73
C THR A 371 7.70 25.30 4.23
N GLY A 372 6.72 25.78 3.47
CA GLY A 372 6.71 25.79 2.01
C GLY A 372 7.56 26.90 1.37
N GLU A 373 8.25 27.71 2.18
CA GLU A 373 9.04 28.87 1.72
C GLU A 373 10.52 28.65 2.03
N ALA A 374 11.39 29.16 1.17
CA ALA A 374 12.82 29.24 1.45
C ALA A 374 13.08 30.25 2.58
N GLY A 375 14.06 29.94 3.42
CA GLY A 375 14.40 30.88 4.50
C GLY A 375 15.66 30.51 5.25
N THR A 376 15.75 30.95 6.50
CA THR A 376 16.97 30.86 7.30
C THR A 376 16.63 30.28 8.70
N ALA A 377 17.52 29.40 9.17
CA ALA A 377 17.69 29.03 10.56
C ALA A 377 19.10 29.43 11.02
N SER A 378 19.40 29.30 12.30
CA SER A 378 20.78 29.50 12.79
C SER A 378 21.22 28.30 13.66
N VAL A 379 22.53 28.06 13.65
CA VAL A 379 23.17 27.03 14.47
C VAL A 379 24.29 27.63 15.27
N ALA A 380 24.18 27.49 16.60
CA ALA A 380 25.25 27.89 17.50
C ALA A 380 26.37 26.84 17.51
N THR A 381 27.61 27.33 17.50
CA THR A 381 28.83 26.53 17.55
C THR A 381 29.79 27.13 18.57
N GLY A 382 30.88 26.42 18.89
CA GLY A 382 31.98 26.97 19.69
C GLY A 382 32.71 28.16 19.03
N LEU A 383 32.42 28.47 17.74
CA LEU A 383 33.00 29.58 16.97
C LEU A 383 32.03 30.76 16.81
N GLY A 384 30.84 30.69 17.32
CA GLY A 384 29.75 31.62 17.16
C GLY A 384 28.51 31.00 16.52
N GLU A 385 27.60 31.87 16.08
CA GLU A 385 26.34 31.46 15.46
C GLU A 385 26.42 31.61 13.93
N PHE A 386 26.06 30.58 13.21
CA PHE A 386 26.02 30.55 11.75
C PHE A 386 24.59 30.53 11.23
N ALA A 387 24.28 31.45 10.31
CA ALA A 387 23.03 31.41 9.57
C ALA A 387 23.07 30.32 8.49
N ILE A 388 21.98 29.56 8.34
CA ILE A 388 21.85 28.49 7.38
C ILE A 388 20.71 28.82 6.45
N ALA A 389 20.97 28.92 5.15
CA ALA A 389 19.94 28.98 4.14
C ALA A 389 19.30 27.61 3.95
N LEU A 390 17.96 27.53 3.92
CA LEU A 390 17.16 26.31 3.79
C LEU A 390 16.17 26.46 2.62
N ALA A 391 16.18 25.48 1.73
CA ALA A 391 15.17 25.37 0.68
C ALA A 391 13.79 25.00 1.30
N PRO A 392 12.68 25.23 0.59
CA PRO A 392 11.37 24.77 1.03
C PRO A 392 11.35 23.26 1.29
N HIS A 393 10.67 22.83 2.37
CA HIS A 393 10.52 21.40 2.70
C HIS A 393 11.82 20.60 2.61
N SER A 394 12.90 21.09 3.22
CA SER A 394 14.21 20.46 3.24
C SER A 394 14.70 20.18 4.65
N CYS A 395 15.75 19.40 4.80
CA CYS A 395 16.46 19.21 6.05
C CYS A 395 17.96 19.25 5.78
N ALA A 396 18.65 20.29 6.26
CA ALA A 396 20.10 20.38 6.14
C ALA A 396 20.78 19.43 7.14
N LEU A 397 21.85 18.76 6.71
CA LEU A 397 22.70 17.92 7.53
C LEU A 397 24.00 18.67 7.86
N ILE A 398 24.02 19.33 9.00
CA ILE A 398 25.11 20.21 9.41
C ILE A 398 26.24 19.40 10.04
N VAL A 399 27.39 19.36 9.40
CA VAL A 399 28.59 18.69 9.92
C VAL A 399 29.39 19.66 10.77
N GLN A 400 29.78 19.24 11.98
CA GLN A 400 30.58 20.07 12.89
C GLN A 400 31.72 19.26 13.54
N GLY A 401 32.91 19.82 13.57
CA GLY A 401 34.05 19.29 14.29
C GLY A 401 34.61 17.96 13.75
N LEU A 402 34.40 17.67 12.45
CA LEU A 402 34.82 16.40 11.82
C LEU A 402 36.35 16.40 11.59
N PRO A 403 37.12 15.47 12.20
CA PRO A 403 38.54 15.28 11.94
C PRO A 403 38.76 14.82 10.49
N LEU A 404 39.64 15.49 9.74
CA LEU A 404 39.88 15.20 8.33
C LEU A 404 40.98 14.17 8.07
N ALA A 405 41.71 13.77 9.13
CA ALA A 405 42.79 12.79 9.03
C ALA A 405 42.36 11.43 8.46
N GLY A 406 41.13 11.00 8.75
CA GLY A 406 40.55 9.76 8.19
C GLY A 406 40.40 9.78 6.66
N PHE A 407 40.40 10.94 6.05
CA PHE A 407 40.32 11.14 4.60
C PHE A 407 41.70 11.50 3.97
N GLY A 408 42.77 11.43 4.74
CA GLY A 408 44.12 11.82 4.27
C GLY A 408 44.32 13.35 4.20
N LEU A 409 43.41 14.12 4.77
CA LEU A 409 43.48 15.60 4.77
C LEU A 409 43.89 16.16 6.13
N PRO A 410 44.59 17.27 6.20
CA PRO A 410 44.99 17.89 7.46
C PRO A 410 43.82 18.65 8.11
N GLY A 411 43.87 18.75 9.46
CA GLY A 411 42.98 19.61 10.24
C GLY A 411 41.60 19.07 10.49
N VAL A 412 40.66 19.96 10.70
CA VAL A 412 39.27 19.68 11.12
C VAL A 412 38.30 20.57 10.29
N LEU A 413 37.25 19.91 9.78
CA LEU A 413 36.08 20.62 9.27
C LEU A 413 35.20 21.04 10.46
N ARG A 414 35.35 22.31 10.87
CA ARG A 414 34.68 22.87 12.05
C ARG A 414 33.19 23.02 11.86
N PHE A 415 32.78 23.33 10.61
CA PHE A 415 31.39 23.57 10.24
C PHE A 415 31.20 23.41 8.75
N ALA A 416 30.10 22.82 8.35
CA ALA A 416 29.63 22.80 6.97
C ALA A 416 28.10 22.80 6.95
N SER A 417 27.51 23.74 6.17
CA SER A 417 26.05 23.79 5.95
C SER A 417 25.61 23.18 4.61
N ALA A 418 26.57 22.72 3.79
CA ALA A 418 26.33 21.92 2.60
C ALA A 418 26.48 20.40 2.94
N ASP A 419 25.79 19.55 2.19
CA ASP A 419 25.89 18.09 2.36
C ASP A 419 27.29 17.59 1.92
N LEU A 420 28.02 16.93 2.80
CA LEU A 420 29.32 16.35 2.50
C LEU A 420 29.14 15.04 1.71
N VAL A 421 29.34 15.08 0.40
CA VAL A 421 29.08 13.96 -0.52
C VAL A 421 30.35 13.23 -0.95
N GLY A 422 31.50 13.63 -0.45
CA GLY A 422 32.78 12.94 -0.67
C GLY A 422 33.94 13.66 0.00
N ALA A 423 34.92 12.88 0.46
CA ALA A 423 36.18 13.37 1.01
C ALA A 423 37.27 12.33 0.75
N ASP A 424 38.42 12.76 0.24
CA ASP A 424 39.64 11.97 0.04
C ASP A 424 40.85 12.86 -0.03
N GLU A 425 42.05 12.33 -0.27
CA GLU A 425 43.30 13.06 -0.36
C GLU A 425 43.28 14.24 -1.37
N SER A 426 42.35 14.20 -2.35
CA SER A 426 42.20 15.27 -3.36
C SER A 426 41.35 16.47 -2.89
N GLY A 427 40.62 16.32 -1.76
CA GLY A 427 39.78 17.38 -1.20
C GLY A 427 38.39 16.91 -0.77
N LEU A 428 37.53 17.89 -0.51
CA LEU A 428 36.15 17.68 -0.08
C LEU A 428 35.17 18.06 -1.18
N ARG A 429 34.13 17.25 -1.29
CA ARG A 429 33.01 17.46 -2.23
C ARG A 429 31.73 17.68 -1.45
N PHE A 430 31.02 18.75 -1.79
CA PHE A 430 29.74 19.12 -1.19
C PHE A 430 28.65 19.21 -2.25
N ALA A 431 27.42 18.99 -1.84
CA ALA A 431 26.23 19.23 -2.65
C ALA A 431 25.37 20.32 -1.99
N SER A 432 24.88 21.28 -2.76
CA SER A 432 23.96 22.31 -2.26
C SER A 432 23.15 22.96 -3.36
N ARG A 433 21.88 23.28 -3.06
CA ARG A 433 21.01 24.14 -3.91
C ARG A 433 21.01 25.62 -3.44
N VAL A 434 21.60 25.91 -2.30
CA VAL A 434 21.60 27.22 -1.64
C VAL A 434 23.02 27.65 -1.30
N PRO A 435 23.28 28.95 -1.11
CA PRO A 435 24.56 29.39 -0.58
C PRO A 435 24.87 28.72 0.76
N SER A 436 26.12 28.33 0.95
CA SER A 436 26.56 27.53 2.10
C SER A 436 27.86 28.06 2.68
N THR A 437 28.10 27.70 3.94
CA THR A 437 29.32 28.11 4.66
C THR A 437 30.10 26.87 5.07
N VAL A 438 31.43 26.91 4.90
CA VAL A 438 32.34 25.89 5.48
C VAL A 438 33.42 26.60 6.31
N VAL A 439 33.83 25.92 7.41
CA VAL A 439 34.86 26.41 8.32
C VAL A 439 35.93 25.37 8.54
N PHE A 440 37.17 25.71 8.30
CA PHE A 440 38.31 24.81 8.56
C PHE A 440 39.23 25.36 9.64
N SER A 441 39.95 24.48 10.32
CA SER A 441 41.07 24.88 11.17
C SER A 441 42.14 23.80 11.22
N THR A 442 43.39 24.22 11.43
CA THR A 442 44.47 23.36 11.88
C THR A 442 44.83 23.65 13.36
N GLU A 443 45.67 22.82 13.96
CA GLU A 443 46.05 23.00 15.36
C GLU A 443 46.87 24.30 15.53
N GLY A 444 46.40 25.15 16.44
CA GLY A 444 47.08 26.43 16.77
C GLY A 444 46.78 27.59 15.79
N GLU A 445 45.97 27.37 14.73
CA GLU A 445 45.62 28.42 13.80
C GLU A 445 44.19 28.93 14.01
N THR A 446 43.95 30.19 13.56
CA THR A 446 42.59 30.76 13.58
C THR A 446 41.72 30.06 12.53
N PRO A 447 40.50 29.67 12.86
CA PRO A 447 39.56 29.07 11.90
C PRO A 447 39.31 29.96 10.71
N ILE A 448 39.30 29.39 9.51
CA ILE A 448 39.01 30.08 8.25
C ILE A 448 37.57 29.79 7.82
N VAL A 449 36.80 30.81 7.59
CA VAL A 449 35.43 30.77 7.05
C VAL A 449 35.48 30.97 5.55
N ALA A 450 34.83 30.11 4.80
CA ALA A 450 34.64 30.25 3.37
C ALA A 450 33.15 30.15 3.03
N GLU A 451 32.68 31.14 2.28
CA GLU A 451 31.34 31.16 1.73
C GLU A 451 31.37 30.49 0.35
N LEU A 452 30.42 29.59 0.15
CA LEU A 452 30.27 28.80 -1.07
C LEU A 452 28.97 29.20 -1.77
N ASP A 453 29.07 29.63 -3.00
CA ASP A 453 27.89 29.94 -3.80
C ASP A 453 27.18 28.67 -4.25
N ALA A 454 25.86 28.71 -4.37
CA ALA A 454 25.10 27.64 -5.00
C ALA A 454 25.53 27.49 -6.47
N PRO A 455 25.87 26.25 -6.93
CA PRO A 455 26.20 25.99 -8.32
C PRO A 455 24.93 25.83 -9.17
N ALA A 456 25.04 26.09 -10.48
CA ALA A 456 24.03 25.60 -11.43
C ALA A 456 24.28 24.12 -11.79
N VAL A 457 23.28 23.49 -12.37
CA VAL A 457 23.39 22.09 -12.88
C VAL A 457 24.49 22.05 -13.95
N GLY A 458 25.40 21.11 -13.85
CA GLY A 458 26.53 20.93 -14.77
C GLY A 458 27.70 21.92 -14.56
N GLU A 459 27.60 22.85 -13.57
CA GLU A 459 28.60 23.90 -13.34
C GLU A 459 29.17 23.84 -11.91
N PRO A 460 29.93 22.81 -11.53
CA PRO A 460 30.50 22.72 -10.18
C PRO A 460 31.48 23.84 -9.92
N LYS A 461 31.41 24.42 -8.73
CA LYS A 461 32.33 25.50 -8.30
C LYS A 461 33.47 24.91 -7.49
N ARG A 462 34.70 25.45 -7.70
CA ARG A 462 35.91 25.00 -7.04
C ARG A 462 36.50 26.14 -6.23
N TYR A 463 36.93 25.81 -5.01
CA TYR A 463 37.54 26.75 -4.08
C TYR A 463 38.80 26.12 -3.49
N THR A 464 39.85 26.95 -3.29
CA THR A 464 41.00 26.59 -2.46
C THR A 464 40.90 27.39 -1.17
N VAL A 465 40.61 26.72 -0.06
CA VAL A 465 40.55 27.35 1.27
C VAL A 465 41.88 27.18 1.93
N GLN A 466 42.55 28.28 2.28
CA GLN A 466 43.94 28.28 2.77
C GLN A 466 44.04 28.85 4.18
N SER A 467 44.79 28.20 5.09
CA SER A 467 45.19 28.63 6.39
C SER A 467 46.68 28.37 6.58
N GLY A 468 47.47 29.41 6.70
CA GLY A 468 48.91 29.28 6.75
C GLY A 468 49.49 28.52 5.56
N SER A 469 50.17 27.41 5.83
CA SER A 469 50.72 26.52 4.81
C SER A 469 49.76 25.40 4.38
N THR A 470 48.61 25.28 5.01
CA THR A 470 47.60 24.26 4.74
C THR A 470 46.56 24.79 3.78
N ALA A 471 46.23 23.97 2.79
CA ALA A 471 45.14 24.27 1.84
C ALA A 471 44.21 23.08 1.71
N TRP A 472 42.91 23.35 1.52
CA TRP A 472 41.87 22.37 1.23
C TRP A 472 41.25 22.71 -0.12
N GLU A 473 41.22 21.71 -0.99
CA GLU A 473 40.43 21.81 -2.21
C GLU A 473 38.98 21.48 -1.89
N VAL A 474 38.08 22.36 -2.29
CA VAL A 474 36.62 22.23 -2.04
C VAL A 474 35.89 22.34 -3.36
N VAL A 475 35.07 21.34 -3.65
CA VAL A 475 34.19 21.35 -4.83
C VAL A 475 32.74 21.36 -4.34
N VAL A 476 31.97 22.31 -4.86
CA VAL A 476 30.50 22.34 -4.60
C VAL A 476 29.80 22.04 -5.90
N MET A 477 28.89 21.10 -5.87
CA MET A 477 28.11 20.69 -7.03
C MET A 477 26.61 20.81 -6.76
N HIS A 478 25.82 20.95 -7.81
CA HIS A 478 24.37 20.86 -7.70
C HIS A 478 23.98 19.43 -7.36
N PRO A 479 22.92 19.17 -6.55
CA PRO A 479 22.47 17.81 -6.24
C PRO A 479 22.27 16.90 -7.46
N GLU A 480 21.84 17.42 -8.59
CA GLU A 480 21.67 16.67 -9.83
C GLU A 480 22.99 16.17 -10.44
N ASP A 481 24.11 16.79 -10.11
CA ASP A 481 25.45 16.41 -10.57
C ASP A 481 26.11 15.37 -9.64
N VAL A 482 25.46 14.99 -8.56
CA VAL A 482 25.96 13.91 -7.69
C VAL A 482 25.64 12.58 -8.33
N HIS A 483 26.67 11.83 -8.66
CA HIS A 483 26.56 10.51 -9.27
C HIS A 483 26.77 9.40 -8.24
N ALA A 484 26.08 8.26 -8.45
CA ALA A 484 26.41 7.05 -7.73
C ALA A 484 27.81 6.55 -8.11
N PRO A 485 28.50 5.79 -7.23
CA PRO A 485 29.85 5.29 -7.51
C PRO A 485 29.98 4.49 -8.82
N ASP A 486 28.89 3.84 -9.23
CA ASP A 486 28.85 2.96 -10.41
C ASP A 486 28.54 3.72 -11.73
N GLY A 487 28.51 5.06 -11.69
CA GLY A 487 28.28 5.93 -12.82
C GLY A 487 26.82 6.35 -13.04
N PRO A 488 26.55 7.28 -13.97
CA PRO A 488 25.20 7.69 -14.28
C PRO A 488 24.47 6.57 -15.02
N VAL A 489 23.29 6.19 -14.55
CA VAL A 489 22.30 5.55 -15.41
C VAL A 489 21.57 6.68 -16.14
N GLU A 490 21.70 6.71 -17.45
CA GLU A 490 20.96 7.68 -18.26
C GLU A 490 19.47 7.54 -17.93
N PRO A 491 18.76 8.63 -17.60
CA PRO A 491 17.32 8.55 -17.47
C PRO A 491 16.75 8.13 -18.83
N THR A 492 16.14 6.99 -18.90
CA THR A 492 15.44 6.52 -20.10
C THR A 492 14.12 7.33 -20.24
N GLY A 493 14.25 8.61 -20.51
CA GLY A 493 13.10 9.45 -20.84
C GLY A 493 12.71 9.17 -22.30
N VAL A 494 11.60 8.52 -22.51
CA VAL A 494 11.00 8.48 -23.86
C VAL A 494 10.16 9.74 -24.02
N THR A 495 10.58 10.61 -24.93
CA THR A 495 9.81 11.79 -25.33
C THR A 495 8.95 11.45 -26.53
N GLY A 496 7.65 11.51 -26.39
CA GLY A 496 6.69 11.37 -27.46
C GLY A 496 5.32 11.85 -27.04
N GLU A 497 4.65 12.56 -27.92
CA GLU A 497 3.26 12.96 -27.68
C GLU A 497 2.32 11.74 -27.73
N PRO A 498 1.24 11.71 -26.92
CA PRO A 498 0.23 10.68 -27.03
C PRO A 498 -0.39 10.63 -28.42
N GLU A 499 -0.47 9.46 -29.00
CA GLU A 499 -1.11 9.22 -30.31
C GLU A 499 -2.54 8.73 -30.12
N ALA A 500 -3.51 9.34 -30.82
CA ALA A 500 -4.87 8.83 -30.85
C ALA A 500 -4.93 7.53 -31.66
N LEU A 501 -5.55 6.49 -31.09
CA LEU A 501 -5.73 5.20 -31.77
C LEU A 501 -6.94 5.29 -32.69
N GLY A 502 -6.74 5.06 -33.99
CA GLY A 502 -7.70 5.44 -35.05
C GLY A 502 -8.92 4.55 -35.17
N GLY A 503 -8.98 3.38 -34.54
CA GLY A 503 -10.10 2.48 -34.65
C GLY A 503 -9.83 1.10 -34.05
N ALA A 504 -10.87 0.29 -34.05
CA ALA A 504 -10.87 -1.05 -33.50
C ALA A 504 -11.53 -2.04 -34.46
N VAL A 505 -11.36 -3.33 -34.19
CA VAL A 505 -12.10 -4.41 -34.85
C VAL A 505 -13.00 -5.08 -33.82
N ARG A 506 -14.32 -4.99 -33.98
CA ARG A 506 -15.28 -5.71 -33.13
C ARG A 506 -15.30 -7.17 -33.52
N LEU A 507 -15.02 -8.05 -32.61
CA LEU A 507 -14.84 -9.47 -32.85
C LEU A 507 -16.15 -10.25 -32.69
N ALA A 508 -16.36 -11.27 -33.52
CA ALA A 508 -17.46 -12.24 -33.39
C ALA A 508 -17.08 -13.35 -32.36
N LEU A 509 -16.75 -12.93 -31.15
CA LEU A 509 -16.41 -13.83 -30.03
C LEU A 509 -17.50 -13.82 -28.97
N GLU A 510 -17.78 -15.00 -28.43
CA GLU A 510 -18.60 -15.11 -27.23
C GLU A 510 -17.89 -14.47 -26.04
N THR A 511 -18.63 -13.76 -25.20
CA THR A 511 -18.11 -13.14 -23.97
C THR A 511 -18.28 -14.02 -22.74
N ARG A 512 -18.99 -15.16 -22.90
CA ARG A 512 -19.31 -16.15 -21.86
C ARG A 512 -18.77 -17.53 -22.23
N THR A 513 -18.50 -18.34 -21.20
CA THR A 513 -18.08 -19.74 -21.39
C THR A 513 -19.24 -20.68 -21.70
N GLY A 514 -20.47 -20.32 -21.29
CA GLY A 514 -21.70 -21.07 -21.51
C GLY A 514 -21.85 -22.30 -20.59
N SER A 515 -20.94 -22.48 -19.61
CA SER A 515 -21.01 -23.61 -18.66
C SER A 515 -21.70 -23.16 -17.39
N THR A 516 -22.92 -23.63 -17.14
CA THR A 516 -23.71 -23.32 -15.95
C THR A 516 -23.81 -24.49 -14.98
N GLU A 517 -23.85 -24.17 -13.70
CA GLU A 517 -24.04 -25.11 -12.58
C GLU A 517 -25.29 -24.74 -11.80
N ALA A 518 -26.05 -25.76 -11.33
CA ALA A 518 -27.24 -25.54 -10.53
C ALA A 518 -26.89 -25.54 -9.04
N HIS A 519 -27.36 -24.54 -8.32
CA HIS A 519 -27.17 -24.38 -6.88
C HIS A 519 -28.51 -24.08 -6.19
N GLU A 520 -28.69 -24.60 -4.98
CA GLU A 520 -29.89 -24.31 -4.20
C GLU A 520 -29.96 -22.85 -3.75
N LEU A 521 -28.82 -22.30 -3.30
CA LEU A 521 -28.63 -20.88 -2.94
C LEU A 521 -27.54 -20.29 -3.80
N ALA A 522 -27.52 -18.95 -3.99
CA ALA A 522 -26.44 -18.27 -4.68
C ALA A 522 -25.11 -18.54 -3.93
N PRO A 523 -24.14 -19.21 -4.55
CA PRO A 523 -22.84 -19.43 -3.94
C PRO A 523 -22.01 -18.13 -3.95
N VAL A 524 -21.03 -18.01 -3.06
CA VAL A 524 -19.98 -17.00 -3.21
C VAL A 524 -19.07 -17.36 -4.39
N SER A 525 -18.44 -16.37 -4.99
CA SER A 525 -17.60 -16.54 -6.18
C SER A 525 -16.43 -17.51 -5.95
N GLU A 526 -15.79 -17.43 -4.78
CA GLU A 526 -14.66 -18.29 -4.41
C GLU A 526 -15.08 -19.77 -4.31
N ALA A 527 -16.31 -20.06 -3.87
CA ALA A 527 -16.83 -21.44 -3.77
C ALA A 527 -17.03 -22.12 -5.13
N VAL A 528 -17.15 -21.32 -6.20
CA VAL A 528 -17.23 -21.82 -7.59
C VAL A 528 -15.92 -21.57 -8.35
N GLY A 529 -14.80 -21.34 -7.65
CA GLY A 529 -13.47 -21.20 -8.23
C GLY A 529 -13.17 -19.85 -8.86
N VAL A 530 -14.00 -18.84 -8.62
CA VAL A 530 -13.74 -17.47 -9.08
C VAL A 530 -13.12 -16.65 -7.96
N LEU A 531 -11.79 -16.74 -7.84
CA LEU A 531 -11.02 -15.93 -6.89
C LEU A 531 -10.89 -14.46 -7.38
N ARG A 532 -10.83 -14.29 -8.69
CA ARG A 532 -10.91 -13.03 -9.45
C ARG A 532 -11.57 -13.31 -10.79
N GLY A 533 -12.32 -12.35 -11.31
CA GLY A 533 -13.07 -12.52 -12.55
C GLY A 533 -14.54 -12.19 -12.37
N ARG A 534 -15.42 -13.00 -12.97
CA ARG A 534 -16.85 -12.78 -12.95
C ARG A 534 -17.64 -14.02 -12.60
N THR A 535 -18.77 -13.83 -11.94
CA THR A 535 -19.75 -14.88 -11.69
C THR A 535 -21.11 -14.40 -12.16
N HIS A 536 -21.74 -15.17 -13.05
CA HIS A 536 -23.08 -14.89 -13.54
C HIS A 536 -24.08 -15.73 -12.76
N TYR A 537 -25.16 -15.12 -12.33
CA TYR A 537 -26.23 -15.73 -11.56
C TYR A 537 -27.55 -15.53 -12.29
N ALA A 538 -28.41 -16.53 -12.32
CA ALA A 538 -29.75 -16.42 -12.86
C ALA A 538 -30.73 -17.24 -12.03
N THR A 539 -31.97 -16.73 -11.83
CA THR A 539 -33.04 -17.42 -11.13
C THR A 539 -34.40 -16.86 -11.53
N SER A 540 -35.49 -17.54 -11.15
CA SER A 540 -36.86 -17.01 -11.31
C SER A 540 -37.24 -16.15 -10.11
N VAL A 541 -37.93 -15.04 -10.41
CA VAL A 541 -38.48 -14.10 -9.41
C VAL A 541 -39.97 -13.86 -9.63
N GLU A 542 -40.68 -14.78 -10.30
CA GLU A 542 -42.10 -14.68 -10.57
C GLU A 542 -42.93 -14.51 -9.29
N GLY A 543 -43.76 -13.48 -9.23
CA GLY A 543 -44.60 -13.16 -8.09
C GLY A 543 -43.88 -12.45 -6.94
N ILE A 544 -42.60 -12.12 -7.08
CA ILE A 544 -41.80 -11.37 -6.10
C ILE A 544 -41.89 -9.88 -6.42
N ALA A 545 -42.14 -9.06 -5.42
CA ALA A 545 -42.26 -7.60 -5.58
C ALA A 545 -40.90 -6.90 -5.31
N GLU A 546 -40.10 -7.43 -4.41
CA GLU A 546 -38.86 -6.80 -3.97
C GLU A 546 -37.83 -7.83 -3.51
N LEU A 547 -36.56 -7.58 -3.82
CA LEU A 547 -35.40 -8.33 -3.31
C LEU A 547 -34.65 -7.54 -2.26
N LEU A 548 -34.06 -8.24 -1.29
CA LEU A 548 -33.01 -7.77 -0.41
C LEU A 548 -31.75 -8.59 -0.71
N ILE A 549 -30.67 -7.94 -1.10
CA ILE A 549 -29.37 -8.54 -1.41
C ILE A 549 -28.38 -8.14 -0.32
N GLU A 550 -27.86 -9.09 0.42
CA GLU A 550 -26.92 -8.88 1.52
C GLU A 550 -25.54 -9.44 1.15
N GLY A 551 -24.52 -8.63 1.29
CA GLY A 551 -23.13 -9.08 1.14
C GLY A 551 -22.61 -9.13 -0.30
N ALA A 552 -23.29 -8.47 -1.26
CA ALA A 552 -22.83 -8.45 -2.65
C ALA A 552 -21.54 -7.62 -2.83
N GLY A 553 -20.62 -8.12 -3.61
CA GLY A 553 -19.35 -7.41 -3.94
C GLY A 553 -18.54 -8.14 -4.99
N ASP A 554 -17.72 -7.40 -5.76
CA ASP A 554 -17.42 -5.96 -5.66
C ASP A 554 -18.36 -5.09 -6.51
N ILE A 555 -18.47 -5.40 -7.80
CA ILE A 555 -19.29 -4.67 -8.78
C ILE A 555 -20.39 -5.59 -9.27
N VAL A 556 -21.61 -5.13 -9.19
CA VAL A 556 -22.80 -5.92 -9.52
C VAL A 556 -23.63 -5.22 -10.57
N ASP A 557 -23.90 -5.94 -11.66
CA ASP A 557 -24.90 -5.54 -12.67
C ASP A 557 -26.13 -6.44 -12.51
N LEU A 558 -27.29 -5.84 -12.41
CA LEU A 558 -28.57 -6.53 -12.31
C LEU A 558 -29.38 -6.37 -13.59
N ALA A 559 -30.09 -7.43 -13.98
CA ALA A 559 -31.06 -7.40 -15.07
C ALA A 559 -32.33 -8.18 -14.67
N PHE A 560 -33.46 -7.74 -15.23
CA PHE A 560 -34.75 -8.40 -15.09
C PHE A 560 -35.32 -8.66 -16.48
N ASP A 561 -35.76 -9.88 -16.76
CA ASP A 561 -36.25 -10.33 -18.05
C ASP A 561 -35.31 -9.95 -19.22
N GLY A 562 -33.99 -10.06 -18.99
CA GLY A 562 -32.94 -9.67 -19.93
C GLY A 562 -32.73 -8.16 -20.12
N VAL A 563 -33.45 -7.32 -19.38
CA VAL A 563 -33.31 -5.86 -19.44
C VAL A 563 -32.41 -5.39 -18.27
N ALA A 564 -31.32 -4.70 -18.61
CA ALA A 564 -30.42 -4.11 -17.66
C ALA A 564 -31.14 -3.11 -16.74
N ALA A 565 -30.98 -3.26 -15.43
CA ALA A 565 -31.73 -2.51 -14.40
C ALA A 565 -30.85 -1.59 -13.55
N GLN A 566 -29.71 -2.09 -13.06
CA GLN A 566 -28.84 -1.34 -12.14
C GLN A 566 -27.40 -1.85 -12.16
N THR A 567 -26.44 -0.93 -12.07
CA THR A 567 -25.03 -1.22 -11.67
C THR A 567 -24.75 -0.60 -10.32
N PHE A 568 -24.05 -1.30 -9.44
CA PHE A 568 -23.55 -0.75 -8.18
C PHE A 568 -22.25 -1.41 -7.73
N ALA A 569 -21.50 -0.68 -6.87
CA ALA A 569 -20.33 -1.19 -6.14
C ALA A 569 -20.53 -0.88 -4.66
N ARG A 570 -20.82 -1.88 -3.84
CA ARG A 570 -21.26 -1.69 -2.45
C ARG A 570 -20.50 -2.52 -1.42
N PHE A 571 -19.53 -3.32 -1.81
CA PHE A 571 -18.59 -4.03 -0.93
C PHE A 571 -19.25 -4.68 0.30
N GLY A 572 -20.23 -5.54 0.03
CA GLY A 572 -20.95 -6.28 1.05
C GLY A 572 -22.12 -5.56 1.72
N ALA A 573 -22.37 -4.30 1.40
CA ALA A 573 -23.55 -3.60 1.92
C ALA A 573 -24.85 -4.18 1.40
N THR A 574 -25.88 -4.11 2.22
CA THR A 574 -27.23 -4.59 1.89
C THR A 574 -27.96 -3.63 0.95
N VAL A 575 -28.57 -4.17 -0.11
CA VAL A 575 -29.28 -3.39 -1.14
C VAL A 575 -30.69 -3.92 -1.31
N ARG A 576 -31.68 -3.01 -1.34
CA ARG A 576 -33.08 -3.30 -1.70
C ARG A 576 -33.30 -3.04 -3.18
N VAL A 577 -33.93 -3.98 -3.88
CA VAL A 577 -34.14 -3.90 -5.33
C VAL A 577 -35.59 -4.23 -5.68
N PRO A 578 -36.36 -3.30 -6.30
CA PRO A 578 -37.70 -3.58 -6.77
C PRO A 578 -37.67 -4.51 -8.00
N VAL A 579 -38.54 -5.52 -8.05
CA VAL A 579 -38.62 -6.49 -9.16
C VAL A 579 -39.58 -6.01 -10.28
N ALA A 580 -40.51 -5.13 -9.99
CA ALA A 580 -41.44 -4.55 -10.94
C ALA A 580 -42.24 -5.57 -11.79
N GLY A 581 -42.51 -6.76 -11.23
CA GLY A 581 -43.31 -7.83 -11.84
C GLY A 581 -42.57 -8.69 -12.89
N ALA A 582 -41.24 -8.64 -12.92
CA ALA A 582 -40.44 -9.51 -13.78
C ALA A 582 -40.55 -10.98 -13.41
N GLY A 583 -40.33 -11.88 -14.39
CA GLY A 583 -40.31 -13.32 -14.20
C GLY A 583 -38.94 -13.89 -13.94
N SER A 584 -37.89 -13.26 -14.48
CA SER A 584 -36.50 -13.69 -14.30
C SER A 584 -35.60 -12.58 -13.73
N PHE A 585 -34.57 -13.00 -13.02
CA PHE A 585 -33.52 -12.15 -12.47
C PHE A 585 -32.15 -12.70 -12.88
N GLU A 586 -31.30 -11.80 -13.34
CA GLU A 586 -29.91 -12.08 -13.67
C GLU A 586 -29.01 -11.10 -12.95
N ALA A 587 -27.86 -11.57 -12.51
CA ALA A 587 -26.80 -10.74 -11.94
C ALA A 587 -25.43 -11.14 -12.48
N VAL A 588 -24.59 -10.15 -12.76
CA VAL A 588 -23.17 -10.34 -13.05
C VAL A 588 -22.38 -9.68 -11.94
N VAL A 589 -21.60 -10.46 -11.22
CA VAL A 589 -20.71 -9.97 -10.17
C VAL A 589 -19.29 -10.00 -10.68
N GLU A 590 -18.62 -8.85 -10.73
CA GLU A 590 -17.19 -8.77 -10.98
C GLU A 590 -16.43 -8.68 -9.66
N THR A 591 -15.56 -9.65 -9.42
CA THR A 591 -14.61 -9.66 -8.30
C THR A 591 -13.33 -8.98 -8.75
N TRP A 592 -13.10 -7.76 -8.28
CA TRP A 592 -11.90 -6.99 -8.60
C TRP A 592 -10.80 -7.15 -7.55
N GLY A 593 -11.14 -7.41 -6.29
CA GLY A 593 -10.16 -7.66 -5.24
C GLY A 593 -10.80 -7.91 -3.87
N HIS A 594 -9.93 -8.18 -2.89
CA HIS A 594 -10.31 -8.44 -1.52
C HIS A 594 -9.69 -7.40 -0.59
N ALA A 595 -10.31 -7.19 0.56
CA ALA A 595 -9.81 -6.25 1.55
C ALA A 595 -8.43 -6.67 2.05
N ASN A 596 -7.49 -5.74 2.05
CA ASN A 596 -6.14 -5.97 2.55
C ASN A 596 -5.96 -5.62 4.05
N PHE A 597 -6.96 -5.01 4.68
CA PHE A 597 -7.04 -4.77 6.12
C PHE A 597 -8.51 -4.68 6.56
N ASP A 598 -8.76 -4.77 7.86
CA ASP A 598 -10.11 -4.71 8.40
C ASP A 598 -10.65 -3.26 8.47
N ASP A 599 -11.84 -3.06 7.91
CA ASP A 599 -12.59 -1.82 8.03
C ASP A 599 -14.05 -2.12 8.41
N THR A 600 -14.42 -1.77 9.61
CA THR A 600 -15.75 -2.06 10.15
C THR A 600 -16.89 -1.24 9.54
N ARG A 601 -16.58 -0.31 8.62
CA ARG A 601 -17.58 0.55 7.98
C ARG A 601 -18.45 -0.17 6.96
N LEU A 602 -17.95 -1.28 6.38
CA LEU A 602 -18.69 -2.13 5.42
C LEU A 602 -18.38 -3.61 5.67
N PRO A 603 -19.36 -4.51 5.54
CA PRO A 603 -19.16 -5.93 5.82
C PRO A 603 -18.12 -6.62 4.92
N GLY A 604 -18.03 -6.22 3.65
CA GLY A 604 -17.09 -6.78 2.67
C GLY A 604 -15.66 -6.26 2.79
N LEU A 605 -15.37 -5.40 3.78
CA LEU A 605 -14.05 -4.83 4.00
C LEU A 605 -13.30 -5.48 5.19
N ALA A 606 -13.66 -6.70 5.56
CA ALA A 606 -12.88 -7.51 6.51
C ALA A 606 -11.90 -8.42 5.75
N ILE A 607 -10.73 -8.64 6.33
CA ILE A 607 -9.78 -9.65 5.83
C ILE A 607 -10.48 -11.02 5.79
N GLY A 608 -10.39 -11.71 4.65
CA GLY A 608 -11.06 -13.00 4.43
C GLY A 608 -12.55 -12.90 4.08
N SER A 609 -13.11 -11.67 3.91
CA SER A 609 -14.47 -11.53 3.38
C SER A 609 -14.55 -12.03 1.94
N LEU A 610 -15.59 -12.80 1.65
CA LEU A 610 -15.82 -13.44 0.35
C LEU A 610 -16.60 -12.51 -0.59
N ARG A 611 -16.56 -12.81 -1.88
CA ARG A 611 -17.22 -12.08 -2.96
C ARG A 611 -18.34 -12.90 -3.58
N GLY A 612 -19.20 -12.26 -4.35
CA GLY A 612 -20.32 -12.88 -5.04
C GLY A 612 -21.58 -12.03 -4.92
N LEU A 613 -22.71 -12.63 -5.28
CA LEU A 613 -24.02 -11.97 -5.15
C LEU A 613 -24.49 -11.87 -3.68
N GLY A 614 -23.87 -12.65 -2.79
CA GLY A 614 -24.26 -12.70 -1.39
C GLY A 614 -25.57 -13.48 -1.16
N ARG A 615 -26.27 -13.14 -0.07
CA ARG A 615 -27.57 -13.73 0.22
C ARG A 615 -28.69 -12.95 -0.44
N VAL A 616 -29.51 -13.60 -1.22
CA VAL A 616 -30.65 -12.98 -1.91
C VAL A 616 -31.95 -13.47 -1.32
N TRP A 617 -32.75 -12.53 -0.88
CA TRP A 617 -34.03 -12.75 -0.24
C TRP A 617 -35.17 -12.10 -1.02
N SER A 618 -36.34 -12.74 -1.05
CA SER A 618 -37.59 -12.04 -1.35
C SER A 618 -38.11 -11.37 -0.08
N VAL A 619 -38.59 -10.14 -0.22
CA VAL A 619 -39.25 -9.41 0.89
C VAL A 619 -40.72 -9.80 0.92
N ALA A 620 -41.06 -10.71 1.85
CA ALA A 620 -42.42 -11.21 2.01
C ALA A 620 -43.36 -10.22 2.73
N ALA A 621 -42.81 -9.41 3.63
CA ALA A 621 -43.54 -8.37 4.35
C ALA A 621 -42.59 -7.28 4.85
N SER A 622 -43.10 -6.05 5.01
CA SER A 622 -42.36 -4.95 5.65
C SER A 622 -43.28 -4.29 6.68
N GLU A 623 -42.79 -4.13 7.90
CA GLU A 623 -43.50 -3.51 9.03
C GLU A 623 -42.70 -2.32 9.56
N ASP A 624 -43.38 -1.18 9.75
CA ASP A 624 -42.81 -0.05 10.48
C ASP A 624 -42.75 -0.37 11.97
N VAL A 625 -41.51 -0.50 12.47
CA VAL A 625 -41.24 -0.77 13.87
C VAL A 625 -40.64 0.43 14.59
N SER A 626 -40.89 1.66 14.13
CA SER A 626 -40.37 2.89 14.73
C SER A 626 -41.06 3.24 16.07
N ALA A 627 -42.19 2.63 16.39
CA ALA A 627 -42.92 2.83 17.66
C ALA A 627 -42.40 1.90 18.77
N LEU A 628 -42.80 2.17 20.02
CA LEU A 628 -42.58 1.30 21.18
C LEU A 628 -41.11 1.07 21.59
N TRP A 629 -40.23 2.01 21.30
CA TRP A 629 -38.88 2.02 21.82
C TRP A 629 -38.79 2.67 23.19
N THR A 630 -37.91 2.17 24.05
CA THR A 630 -37.46 2.82 25.27
C THR A 630 -36.03 3.33 25.08
N VAL A 631 -35.65 4.38 25.79
CA VAL A 631 -34.29 4.92 25.77
C VAL A 631 -33.75 5.10 27.17
N GLU A 632 -32.50 4.74 27.37
CA GLU A 632 -31.77 4.84 28.62
C GLU A 632 -30.39 5.46 28.38
N GLY A 633 -29.95 6.36 29.23
CA GLY A 633 -28.63 7.01 29.12
C GLY A 633 -28.66 8.33 28.35
N GLY A 634 -27.49 8.93 28.11
CA GLY A 634 -27.40 10.29 27.55
C GLY A 634 -28.11 11.35 28.42
N ASP A 635 -28.81 12.27 27.76
CA ASP A 635 -29.79 13.17 28.37
C ASP A 635 -31.25 12.70 28.15
N GLN A 636 -31.38 11.56 27.55
CA GLN A 636 -32.65 10.98 27.14
C GLN A 636 -33.16 10.07 28.25
N TRP A 637 -34.44 10.20 28.53
CA TRP A 637 -35.11 9.34 29.46
C TRP A 637 -36.51 9.06 28.95
N ALA A 638 -36.84 7.82 28.82
CA ALA A 638 -38.19 7.37 28.52
C ALA A 638 -38.46 6.08 29.27
N GLY A 639 -39.19 6.25 30.41
CA GLY A 639 -39.66 5.12 31.17
C GLY A 639 -40.73 4.32 30.44
N ASP A 640 -41.56 4.98 29.64
CA ASP A 640 -42.60 4.36 28.82
C ASP A 640 -42.16 4.24 27.34
N PRO A 641 -42.54 3.17 26.64
CA PRO A 641 -42.31 3.01 25.24
C PRO A 641 -42.87 4.14 24.38
N ALA A 642 -42.07 4.69 23.45
CA ALA A 642 -42.47 5.81 22.61
C ALA A 642 -41.93 5.61 21.16
N PRO A 643 -42.42 6.37 20.17
CA PRO A 643 -41.83 6.40 18.83
C PRO A 643 -40.38 6.96 18.86
N LEU A 644 -39.49 6.38 18.09
CA LEU A 644 -38.09 6.84 17.96
C LEU A 644 -37.96 8.34 17.71
N ARG A 645 -38.81 8.90 16.85
CA ARG A 645 -38.82 10.34 16.56
C ARG A 645 -39.11 11.17 17.79
N SER A 646 -39.96 10.68 18.67
CA SER A 646 -40.29 11.37 19.96
C SER A 646 -39.16 11.25 20.97
N LEU A 647 -38.27 10.25 20.80
CA LEU A 647 -37.10 10.02 21.64
C LEU A 647 -35.84 10.72 21.06
N GLY A 648 -35.97 11.57 20.02
CA GLY A 648 -34.86 12.29 19.40
C GLY A 648 -34.15 11.54 18.27
N GLY A 649 -34.72 10.40 17.80
CA GLY A 649 -34.11 9.55 16.75
C GLY A 649 -32.87 8.79 17.27
N TRP A 650 -32.02 8.30 16.36
CA TRP A 650 -30.77 7.64 16.72
C TRP A 650 -29.72 8.64 17.17
N SER A 651 -29.74 9.02 18.45
CA SER A 651 -28.90 10.10 18.98
C SER A 651 -28.52 9.90 20.45
N SER A 652 -27.42 10.53 20.84
CA SER A 652 -27.06 10.80 22.25
C SER A 652 -26.46 12.18 22.35
N THR A 653 -27.12 13.07 23.10
CA THR A 653 -26.77 14.50 23.15
C THR A 653 -25.71 14.82 24.18
N ARG A 654 -25.36 13.90 25.07
CA ARG A 654 -24.38 14.13 26.14
C ARG A 654 -23.04 13.48 25.85
N ILE A 655 -21.97 14.28 25.83
CA ILE A 655 -20.59 13.83 25.65
C ILE A 655 -20.21 12.80 26.71
N GLY A 656 -19.65 11.67 26.26
CA GLY A 656 -19.20 10.57 27.13
C GLY A 656 -20.31 9.75 27.76
N ARG A 657 -21.56 9.94 27.34
CA ARG A 657 -22.70 9.15 27.80
C ARG A 657 -23.49 8.62 26.64
N PRO A 658 -23.32 7.34 26.28
CA PRO A 658 -24.10 6.71 25.23
C PRO A 658 -25.57 6.59 25.62
N ALA A 659 -26.44 6.56 24.63
CA ALA A 659 -27.88 6.29 24.81
C ALA A 659 -28.21 4.93 24.21
N THR A 660 -28.90 4.08 24.99
CA THR A 660 -29.31 2.74 24.54
C THR A 660 -30.81 2.71 24.30
N TYR A 661 -31.19 2.49 23.06
CA TYR A 661 -32.57 2.29 22.63
C TYR A 661 -32.91 0.81 22.69
N ARG A 662 -34.03 0.42 23.30
CA ARG A 662 -34.44 -0.96 23.47
C ARG A 662 -35.83 -1.22 22.95
N ARG A 663 -36.03 -2.38 22.32
CA ARG A 663 -37.33 -2.85 21.88
C ARG A 663 -37.34 -4.37 21.73
N SER A 664 -38.50 -4.97 22.08
CA SER A 664 -38.79 -6.34 21.61
C SER A 664 -39.49 -6.26 20.25
N LEU A 665 -38.95 -6.97 19.25
CA LEU A 665 -39.47 -7.02 17.89
C LEU A 665 -40.55 -8.08 17.72
N PRO A 666 -41.55 -7.84 16.84
CA PRO A 666 -42.61 -8.81 16.56
C PRO A 666 -42.19 -9.91 15.59
N VAL A 667 -41.07 -10.61 15.87
CA VAL A 667 -40.57 -11.70 15.03
C VAL A 667 -41.36 -13.00 15.30
N ASP A 668 -41.62 -13.78 14.25
CA ASP A 668 -42.36 -15.06 14.36
C ASP A 668 -41.52 -16.24 14.87
N GLY A 669 -40.19 -16.07 14.96
CA GLY A 669 -39.22 -17.07 15.42
C GLY A 669 -38.97 -18.23 14.43
N THR A 670 -39.63 -18.23 13.28
CA THR A 670 -39.50 -19.28 12.25
C THR A 670 -38.96 -18.76 10.93
N SER A 671 -39.11 -17.49 10.66
CA SER A 671 -38.66 -16.82 9.44
C SER A 671 -37.35 -16.05 9.68
N HIS A 672 -36.62 -15.80 8.61
CA HIS A 672 -35.56 -14.79 8.60
C HIS A 672 -36.16 -13.37 8.59
N HIS A 673 -35.50 -12.47 9.26
CA HIS A 673 -35.87 -11.05 9.26
C HIS A 673 -34.65 -10.17 9.03
N ALA A 674 -34.88 -8.95 8.56
CA ALA A 674 -33.87 -7.89 8.55
C ALA A 674 -34.46 -6.63 9.20
N LEU A 675 -33.75 -6.10 10.20
CA LEU A 675 -34.07 -4.82 10.81
C LEU A 675 -33.25 -3.72 10.10
N HIS A 676 -33.95 -2.75 9.56
CA HIS A 676 -33.35 -1.53 8.97
C HIS A 676 -33.39 -0.38 10.01
N LEU A 677 -32.23 0.23 10.26
CA LEU A 677 -32.08 1.39 11.13
C LEU A 677 -31.97 2.66 10.28
N ASP A 678 -33.13 3.13 9.77
CA ASP A 678 -33.18 4.31 8.90
C ASP A 678 -32.79 5.59 9.62
N GLY A 679 -32.02 6.46 8.96
CA GLY A 679 -31.53 7.71 9.52
C GLY A 679 -30.36 7.55 10.51
N LEU A 680 -29.68 6.41 10.51
CA LEU A 680 -28.42 6.22 11.24
C LEU A 680 -27.32 7.08 10.59
N GLU A 681 -26.69 7.97 11.39
CA GLU A 681 -25.65 8.90 10.88
C GLU A 681 -24.24 8.57 11.42
N ARG A 682 -24.15 7.69 12.42
CA ARG A 682 -22.89 7.25 13.04
C ARG A 682 -22.92 5.75 13.31
N PRO A 683 -21.76 5.07 13.29
CA PRO A 683 -21.70 3.69 13.76
C PRO A 683 -22.24 3.56 15.19
N CYS A 684 -22.96 2.49 15.44
CA CYS A 684 -23.53 2.16 16.72
C CYS A 684 -23.30 0.68 17.04
N GLU A 685 -23.46 0.34 18.32
CA GLU A 685 -23.46 -1.05 18.76
C GLU A 685 -24.90 -1.55 18.82
N VAL A 686 -25.17 -2.68 18.17
CA VAL A 686 -26.47 -3.33 18.19
C VAL A 686 -26.34 -4.69 18.84
N ALA A 687 -27.01 -4.89 19.95
CA ALA A 687 -27.15 -6.17 20.60
C ALA A 687 -28.49 -6.82 20.24
N VAL A 688 -28.44 -8.07 19.81
CA VAL A 688 -29.61 -8.92 19.54
C VAL A 688 -29.57 -10.10 20.49
N ASP A 689 -30.58 -10.23 21.35
CA ASP A 689 -30.65 -11.26 22.38
C ASP A 689 -29.34 -11.36 23.22
N GLY A 690 -28.65 -10.21 23.38
CA GLY A 690 -27.42 -10.08 24.15
C GLY A 690 -26.11 -10.22 23.36
N ALA A 691 -26.13 -10.70 22.12
CA ALA A 691 -24.95 -10.71 21.25
C ALA A 691 -24.79 -9.36 20.54
N SER A 692 -23.65 -8.71 20.70
CA SER A 692 -23.36 -7.37 20.15
C SER A 692 -22.58 -7.40 18.85
N ARG A 693 -22.88 -6.45 17.97
CA ARG A 693 -22.12 -6.13 16.75
C ARG A 693 -22.17 -4.64 16.41
N THR A 694 -21.16 -4.17 15.71
CA THR A 694 -21.16 -2.80 15.17
C THR A 694 -22.01 -2.73 13.90
N VAL A 695 -22.86 -1.71 13.80
CA VAL A 695 -23.67 -1.37 12.61
C VAL A 695 -23.27 0.02 12.13
N SER A 696 -23.04 0.16 10.84
CA SER A 696 -22.55 1.39 10.20
C SER A 696 -23.66 2.10 9.40
N PRO A 697 -23.60 3.42 9.24
CA PRO A 697 -24.47 4.15 8.31
C PRO A 697 -24.38 3.67 6.85
N ASN A 698 -23.25 3.08 6.46
CA ASN A 698 -23.04 2.55 5.11
C ASN A 698 -23.78 1.22 4.88
N ASP A 699 -24.08 0.48 5.96
CA ASP A 699 -24.90 -0.73 5.98
C ASP A 699 -25.75 -0.78 7.27
N PRO A 700 -26.88 -0.01 7.33
CA PRO A 700 -27.68 0.14 8.52
C PRO A 700 -28.66 -1.03 8.73
N TRP A 701 -28.19 -2.24 8.50
CA TRP A 701 -28.99 -3.45 8.52
C TRP A 701 -28.54 -4.42 9.60
N VAL A 702 -29.51 -5.13 10.15
CA VAL A 702 -29.29 -6.21 11.12
C VAL A 702 -30.10 -7.43 10.68
N HIS A 703 -29.40 -8.46 10.20
CA HIS A 703 -30.02 -9.75 9.88
C HIS A 703 -30.34 -10.53 11.15
N LEU A 704 -31.52 -11.12 11.20
CA LEU A 704 -32.05 -11.90 12.32
C LEU A 704 -32.42 -13.31 11.79
N ALA A 705 -31.69 -14.33 12.24
CA ALA A 705 -31.97 -15.71 11.88
C ALA A 705 -33.24 -16.25 12.57
N PRO A 706 -33.85 -17.33 12.09
CA PRO A 706 -34.95 -18.00 12.79
C PRO A 706 -34.58 -18.32 14.24
N GLY A 707 -35.46 -17.99 15.17
CA GLY A 707 -35.24 -18.19 16.61
C GLY A 707 -34.53 -16.99 17.32
N GLU A 708 -34.00 -16.06 16.57
CA GLU A 708 -33.33 -14.85 17.08
C GLU A 708 -34.20 -13.58 16.96
N GLY A 709 -33.78 -12.52 17.62
CA GLY A 709 -34.20 -11.17 17.31
C GLY A 709 -35.35 -10.61 18.11
N ARG A 710 -35.75 -11.21 19.21
CA ARG A 710 -36.80 -10.66 20.04
C ARG A 710 -36.38 -9.35 20.71
N ASP A 711 -35.26 -9.33 21.39
CA ASP A 711 -34.80 -8.20 22.16
C ASP A 711 -33.62 -7.51 21.49
N VAL A 712 -33.85 -6.31 21.00
CA VAL A 712 -32.85 -5.51 20.31
C VAL A 712 -32.50 -4.27 21.17
N ALA A 713 -31.20 -4.05 21.33
CA ALA A 713 -30.66 -2.86 21.96
C ALA A 713 -29.68 -2.15 21.01
N VAL A 714 -29.97 -0.88 20.68
CA VAL A 714 -29.13 -0.01 19.84
C VAL A 714 -28.46 1.03 20.73
N THR A 715 -27.14 0.93 20.89
CA THR A 715 -26.35 1.85 21.73
C THR A 715 -25.65 2.88 20.85
N MET A 716 -26.12 4.12 20.94
CA MET A 716 -25.60 5.26 20.20
C MET A 716 -24.48 5.96 20.99
N PRO A 717 -23.31 6.19 20.41
CA PRO A 717 -22.31 7.09 20.98
C PRO A 717 -22.82 8.54 20.99
N HIS A 718 -22.03 9.46 21.54
CA HIS A 718 -22.40 10.87 21.48
C HIS A 718 -22.55 11.35 20.03
N TRP A 719 -23.77 11.67 19.67
CA TRP A 719 -24.15 12.25 18.39
C TRP A 719 -25.51 12.98 18.49
N PRO A 720 -25.62 14.26 18.14
CA PRO A 720 -26.86 15.01 18.19
C PRO A 720 -27.70 14.79 16.92
N GLY A 721 -27.93 13.53 16.55
CA GLY A 721 -28.77 13.17 15.41
C GLY A 721 -30.19 13.69 15.53
N SER A 722 -30.88 13.88 14.44
CA SER A 722 -32.19 14.48 14.39
C SER A 722 -33.28 13.62 13.78
N GLY A 723 -32.96 12.41 13.36
CA GLY A 723 -33.87 11.50 12.70
C GLY A 723 -33.72 10.06 13.17
N GLY A 724 -34.68 9.23 12.81
CA GLY A 724 -34.59 7.80 13.07
C GLY A 724 -35.93 7.12 12.83
N ALA A 725 -35.89 6.06 12.08
CA ALA A 725 -36.99 5.13 11.89
C ALA A 725 -36.44 3.70 11.90
N ALA A 726 -37.31 2.73 12.05
CA ALA A 726 -36.95 1.34 11.98
C ALA A 726 -38.00 0.55 11.21
N ALA A 727 -37.55 -0.28 10.28
CA ALA A 727 -38.41 -1.21 9.54
C ALA A 727 -37.94 -2.62 9.76
N LEU A 728 -38.87 -3.54 9.95
CA LEU A 728 -38.64 -4.96 10.06
C LEU A 728 -39.16 -5.65 8.78
N LEU A 729 -38.26 -6.29 8.07
CA LEU A 729 -38.60 -7.09 6.88
C LEU A 729 -38.66 -8.55 7.26
N ARG A 730 -39.69 -9.28 6.75
CA ARG A 730 -39.70 -10.74 6.76
C ARG A 730 -39.18 -11.24 5.42
N LEU A 731 -38.29 -12.21 5.47
CA LEU A 731 -37.48 -12.64 4.36
C LEU A 731 -37.68 -14.14 4.07
N ASP A 732 -37.83 -14.48 2.78
CA ASP A 732 -37.79 -15.83 2.28
C ASP A 732 -36.60 -15.99 1.32
N ALA A 733 -35.82 -17.07 1.46
CA ALA A 733 -34.63 -17.28 0.62
C ALA A 733 -35.02 -17.58 -0.82
N ILE A 734 -34.35 -16.90 -1.76
CA ILE A 734 -34.45 -17.23 -3.19
C ILE A 734 -33.61 -18.49 -3.46
N ARG A 735 -34.21 -19.45 -4.18
CA ARG A 735 -33.61 -20.77 -4.45
C ARG A 735 -33.53 -21.04 -5.97
N ASP A 736 -32.89 -22.15 -6.31
CA ASP A 736 -32.80 -22.69 -7.68
C ASP A 736 -32.02 -21.75 -8.63
N TRP A 737 -30.78 -21.52 -8.28
CA TRP A 737 -29.86 -20.68 -9.04
C TRP A 737 -29.15 -21.45 -10.14
N GLN A 738 -29.01 -20.82 -11.31
CA GLN A 738 -28.07 -21.18 -12.36
C GLN A 738 -26.86 -20.25 -12.26
N VAL A 739 -25.66 -20.81 -12.13
CA VAL A 739 -24.44 -20.05 -11.91
C VAL A 739 -23.41 -20.42 -12.98
N GLU A 740 -22.83 -19.41 -13.63
CA GLU A 740 -21.72 -19.58 -14.57
C GLU A 740 -20.48 -18.91 -14.00
N PRO A 741 -19.50 -19.68 -13.51
CA PRO A 741 -18.20 -19.13 -13.09
C PRO A 741 -17.35 -18.76 -14.31
N GLN A 742 -16.74 -17.58 -14.24
CA GLN A 742 -15.88 -17.06 -15.29
C GLN A 742 -14.63 -16.40 -14.64
N PRO A 743 -13.69 -17.22 -14.11
CA PRO A 743 -12.45 -16.70 -13.55
C PRO A 743 -11.60 -15.99 -14.63
N ASP A 744 -10.65 -15.16 -14.22
CA ASP A 744 -9.76 -14.44 -15.13
C ASP A 744 -9.02 -15.36 -16.10
N THR A 745 -8.66 -16.56 -15.68
CA THR A 745 -8.06 -17.58 -16.55
C THR A 745 -8.99 -17.98 -17.71
N ALA A 746 -10.29 -18.06 -17.49
CA ALA A 746 -11.28 -18.31 -18.53
C ALA A 746 -11.40 -17.12 -19.49
N LEU A 747 -11.37 -15.88 -18.97
CA LEU A 747 -11.37 -14.66 -19.80
C LEU A 747 -10.10 -14.56 -20.64
N ILE A 748 -8.94 -14.86 -20.10
CA ILE A 748 -7.66 -14.93 -20.83
C ILE A 748 -7.76 -15.99 -21.95
N GLY A 749 -8.35 -17.14 -21.64
CA GLY A 749 -8.58 -18.20 -22.63
C GLY A 749 -9.52 -17.75 -23.78
N LEU A 750 -10.57 -16.99 -23.48
CA LEU A 750 -11.45 -16.38 -24.50
C LEU A 750 -10.70 -15.32 -25.30
N ALA A 751 -9.94 -14.45 -24.64
CA ALA A 751 -9.11 -13.42 -25.28
C ALA A 751 -8.05 -14.01 -26.23
N GLY A 752 -7.58 -15.23 -25.99
CA GLY A 752 -6.60 -15.91 -26.85
C GLY A 752 -7.18 -16.52 -28.15
N ARG A 753 -8.51 -16.52 -28.33
CA ARG A 753 -9.14 -17.14 -29.51
C ARG A 753 -9.04 -16.24 -30.73
N GLU A 754 -8.75 -16.84 -31.88
CA GLU A 754 -8.84 -16.14 -33.17
C GLU A 754 -10.31 -15.91 -33.56
N SER A 755 -10.61 -14.75 -34.07
CA SER A 755 -11.94 -14.41 -34.59
C SER A 755 -11.86 -13.38 -35.69
N ALA A 756 -12.77 -13.49 -36.65
CA ALA A 756 -13.02 -12.41 -37.58
C ALA A 756 -13.83 -11.32 -36.91
N GLY A 757 -13.80 -10.12 -37.49
CA GLY A 757 -14.57 -9.00 -36.96
C GLY A 757 -14.74 -7.88 -37.94
N ASP A 758 -15.60 -6.94 -37.58
CA ASP A 758 -15.90 -5.77 -38.37
C ASP A 758 -15.14 -4.55 -37.86
N THR A 759 -14.62 -3.74 -38.78
CA THR A 759 -13.94 -2.49 -38.43
C THR A 759 -14.95 -1.52 -37.82
N VAL A 760 -14.63 -0.98 -36.67
CA VAL A 760 -15.41 0.04 -35.96
C VAL A 760 -14.51 1.22 -35.63
N ALA A 761 -15.09 2.40 -35.48
CA ALA A 761 -14.36 3.62 -35.14
C ALA A 761 -14.84 4.17 -33.79
N PHE A 762 -13.97 4.86 -33.08
CA PHE A 762 -14.38 5.66 -31.95
C PHE A 762 -15.14 6.91 -32.36
N PRO A 763 -16.15 7.36 -31.59
CA PRO A 763 -16.63 6.77 -30.34
C PRO A 763 -17.43 5.46 -30.57
N LEU A 764 -17.27 4.51 -29.65
CA LEU A 764 -18.06 3.29 -29.58
C LEU A 764 -19.20 3.49 -28.59
N GLU A 765 -20.42 3.46 -29.06
CA GLU A 765 -21.64 3.52 -28.25
C GLU A 765 -22.08 2.09 -27.90
N LEU A 766 -22.46 1.85 -26.65
CA LEU A 766 -22.98 0.59 -26.16
C LEU A 766 -24.39 0.77 -25.61
N GLU A 767 -25.19 -0.29 -25.63
CA GLU A 767 -26.36 -0.36 -24.77
C GLU A 767 -25.97 -0.71 -23.34
N ALA A 768 -26.79 -0.33 -22.37
CA ALA A 768 -26.58 -0.71 -20.97
C ALA A 768 -26.57 -2.23 -20.82
N GLY A 769 -25.52 -2.78 -20.22
CA GLY A 769 -25.31 -4.23 -20.08
C GLY A 769 -24.76 -4.92 -21.33
N GLU A 770 -24.67 -4.23 -22.48
CA GLU A 770 -24.05 -4.80 -23.68
C GLU A 770 -22.56 -5.06 -23.46
N GLU A 771 -22.07 -6.19 -23.99
CA GLU A 771 -20.68 -6.61 -23.85
C GLU A 771 -20.16 -7.25 -25.14
N PHE A 772 -18.94 -6.87 -25.52
CA PHE A 772 -18.28 -7.46 -26.70
C PHE A 772 -16.76 -7.29 -26.67
N TRP A 773 -16.08 -8.06 -27.52
CA TRP A 773 -14.63 -7.98 -27.71
C TRP A 773 -14.25 -7.04 -28.84
N ILE A 774 -13.16 -6.27 -28.63
CA ILE A 774 -12.52 -5.50 -29.70
C ILE A 774 -11.00 -5.71 -29.69
N ASP A 775 -10.40 -5.69 -30.87
CA ASP A 775 -8.94 -5.58 -31.03
C ASP A 775 -8.59 -4.15 -31.42
N VAL A 776 -7.62 -3.57 -30.75
CA VAL A 776 -7.10 -2.22 -31.00
C VAL A 776 -5.62 -2.33 -31.37
N LEU A 777 -5.24 -1.79 -32.55
CA LEU A 777 -3.85 -1.72 -32.97
C LEU A 777 -3.13 -0.67 -32.13
N VAL A 778 -1.96 -1.04 -31.62
CA VAL A 778 -1.12 -0.17 -30.77
C VAL A 778 0.27 -0.07 -31.38
N PRO A 779 0.87 1.13 -31.53
CA PRO A 779 2.23 1.30 -32.02
C PRO A 779 3.23 0.47 -31.20
N ALA A 780 4.28 -0.02 -31.85
CA ALA A 780 5.29 -0.88 -31.21
C ALA A 780 6.02 -0.20 -30.02
N GLY A 781 6.64 -1.01 -29.16
CA GLY A 781 7.31 -0.60 -27.93
C GLY A 781 6.36 -0.45 -26.74
N GLY A 782 6.90 -0.11 -25.59
CA GLY A 782 6.10 0.14 -24.37
C GLY A 782 5.16 1.32 -24.54
N ARG A 783 3.92 1.17 -24.07
CA ARG A 783 2.87 2.19 -24.20
C ARG A 783 2.06 2.37 -22.92
N SER A 784 1.83 3.62 -22.56
CA SER A 784 0.79 4.00 -21.63
C SER A 784 -0.51 4.22 -22.41
N LEU A 785 -1.50 3.34 -22.20
CA LEU A 785 -2.81 3.40 -22.85
C LEU A 785 -3.76 4.19 -21.96
N ARG A 786 -4.39 5.23 -22.51
CA ARG A 786 -5.43 6.01 -21.83
C ARG A 786 -6.77 5.78 -22.48
N PHE A 787 -7.79 5.51 -21.68
CA PHE A 787 -9.17 5.27 -22.08
C PHE A 787 -10.04 6.49 -21.74
N GLU A 788 -10.81 6.96 -22.71
CA GLU A 788 -11.71 8.09 -22.55
C GLU A 788 -13.14 7.67 -22.84
N GLY A 789 -14.06 8.09 -21.99
CA GLY A 789 -15.48 7.71 -22.15
C GLY A 789 -16.28 7.86 -20.88
N SER A 790 -17.51 7.35 -20.92
CA SER A 790 -18.41 7.32 -19.77
C SER A 790 -19.19 6.01 -19.72
N GLN A 791 -19.42 5.51 -18.50
CA GLN A 791 -20.23 4.33 -18.21
C GLN A 791 -19.77 3.05 -18.95
N VAL A 792 -18.45 2.89 -19.13
CA VAL A 792 -17.86 1.69 -19.75
C VAL A 792 -16.81 1.09 -18.84
N ARG A 793 -16.89 -0.22 -18.61
CA ARG A 793 -15.82 -1.01 -18.04
C ARG A 793 -15.05 -1.72 -19.14
N VAL A 794 -13.75 -1.77 -19.00
CA VAL A 794 -12.83 -2.39 -19.94
C VAL A 794 -11.91 -3.34 -19.21
N SER A 795 -11.81 -4.58 -19.67
CA SER A 795 -10.71 -5.49 -19.31
C SER A 795 -9.79 -5.61 -20.52
N ALA A 796 -8.49 -5.35 -20.33
CA ALA A 796 -7.49 -5.32 -21.40
C ALA A 796 -6.55 -6.52 -21.32
N PHE A 797 -6.28 -7.17 -22.46
CA PHE A 797 -5.47 -8.40 -22.55
C PHE A 797 -4.38 -8.23 -23.61
N ALA A 798 -3.18 -8.66 -23.30
CA ALA A 798 -2.05 -8.77 -24.23
C ALA A 798 -1.13 -9.90 -23.78
N HIS A 799 -0.42 -10.52 -24.72
CA HIS A 799 0.57 -11.55 -24.43
C HIS A 799 0.05 -12.75 -23.60
N GLY A 800 -1.26 -13.05 -23.69
CA GLY A 800 -1.86 -14.12 -22.87
C GLY A 800 -2.06 -13.74 -21.40
N GLU A 801 -1.98 -12.47 -21.07
CA GLU A 801 -2.14 -11.92 -19.71
C GLU A 801 -3.25 -10.87 -19.67
N LEU A 802 -3.86 -10.70 -18.51
CA LEU A 802 -4.71 -9.55 -18.22
C LEU A 802 -3.80 -8.37 -17.83
N LEU A 803 -3.83 -7.28 -18.62
CA LEU A 803 -3.08 -6.06 -18.29
C LEU A 803 -3.69 -5.35 -17.08
N GLY A 804 -5.01 -5.26 -17.08
CA GLY A 804 -5.75 -4.59 -16.02
C GLY A 804 -7.17 -4.24 -16.44
N ARG A 805 -7.86 -3.51 -15.56
CA ARG A 805 -9.25 -3.08 -15.74
C ARG A 805 -9.39 -1.57 -15.61
N VAL A 806 -10.24 -1.00 -16.43
CA VAL A 806 -10.58 0.42 -16.39
C VAL A 806 -12.09 0.55 -16.25
N TRP A 807 -12.51 1.49 -15.42
CA TRP A 807 -13.89 1.96 -15.39
C TRP A 807 -13.88 3.46 -15.71
N THR A 808 -14.43 3.83 -16.85
CA THR A 808 -14.51 5.22 -17.31
C THR A 808 -15.44 6.02 -16.40
N ASP A 809 -15.65 7.29 -16.69
CA ASP A 809 -16.45 8.15 -15.81
C ASP A 809 -17.89 7.62 -15.63
N ASP A 810 -18.31 7.46 -14.38
CA ASP A 810 -19.58 6.83 -14.01
C ASP A 810 -19.99 7.27 -12.60
N ALA A 811 -21.28 7.58 -12.41
CA ALA A 811 -21.83 7.96 -11.10
C ALA A 811 -21.75 6.82 -10.06
N ASN A 812 -21.73 5.56 -10.51
CA ASN A 812 -21.62 4.37 -9.66
C ASN A 812 -20.16 3.94 -9.40
N ARG A 813 -19.21 4.59 -10.08
CA ARG A 813 -17.79 4.24 -9.96
C ARG A 813 -17.26 4.60 -8.58
N PRO A 814 -16.65 3.65 -7.84
CA PRO A 814 -15.94 3.95 -6.61
C PRO A 814 -14.79 4.94 -6.85
N ARG A 815 -14.32 5.53 -5.77
CA ARG A 815 -13.13 6.35 -5.82
C ARG A 815 -11.89 5.47 -6.04
N PHE A 816 -10.92 5.98 -6.80
CA PHE A 816 -9.63 5.33 -7.01
C PHE A 816 -8.51 6.16 -6.39
N THR A 817 -7.48 5.46 -5.88
CA THR A 817 -6.30 6.06 -5.25
C THR A 817 -5.03 5.43 -5.82
N GLY A 818 -3.93 6.18 -5.90
CA GLY A 818 -2.60 5.67 -6.26
C GLY A 818 -2.19 5.87 -7.73
N GLY A 819 -3.00 6.59 -8.55
CA GLY A 819 -2.65 6.87 -9.94
C GLY A 819 -3.83 7.31 -10.79
N ASP A 820 -3.76 7.11 -12.11
CA ASP A 820 -4.82 7.44 -13.08
C ASP A 820 -5.68 6.18 -13.37
N PRO A 821 -6.96 6.15 -12.92
CA PRO A 821 -7.83 5.00 -13.13
C PRO A 821 -8.22 4.76 -14.60
N GLY A 822 -7.97 5.72 -15.47
CA GLY A 822 -8.21 5.61 -16.92
C GLY A 822 -6.98 5.14 -17.70
N ARG A 823 -5.91 4.71 -17.03
CA ARG A 823 -4.63 4.38 -17.66
C ARG A 823 -4.22 2.92 -17.41
N LEU A 824 -3.70 2.25 -18.45
CA LEU A 824 -3.07 0.94 -18.36
C LEU A 824 -1.68 0.97 -19.02
N TRP A 825 -0.74 0.23 -18.49
CA TRP A 825 0.56 0.03 -19.10
C TRP A 825 0.57 -1.24 -19.96
N LEU A 826 0.97 -1.09 -21.22
CA LEU A 826 1.33 -2.19 -22.13
C LEU A 826 2.85 -2.26 -22.22
N PRO A 827 3.52 -3.21 -21.54
CA PRO A 827 4.96 -3.38 -21.64
C PRO A 827 5.43 -3.65 -23.08
N GLY A 828 6.61 -3.15 -23.45
CA GLY A 828 7.13 -3.30 -24.81
C GLY A 828 7.28 -4.75 -25.26
N ALA A 829 7.75 -5.62 -24.37
CA ALA A 829 7.88 -7.06 -24.63
C ALA A 829 6.52 -7.78 -24.81
N TRP A 830 5.44 -7.20 -24.28
CA TRP A 830 4.07 -7.75 -24.40
C TRP A 830 3.30 -7.14 -25.59
N ASN A 831 3.80 -6.05 -26.15
CA ASN A 831 3.18 -5.36 -27.29
C ASN A 831 3.51 -6.05 -28.60
N THR A 832 2.69 -6.99 -29.02
CA THR A 832 2.81 -7.69 -30.31
C THR A 832 2.09 -6.96 -31.45
N GLY A 833 1.75 -5.67 -31.28
CA GLY A 833 1.08 -4.83 -32.26
C GLY A 833 -0.36 -4.48 -31.94
N GLY A 834 -0.86 -4.85 -30.75
CA GLY A 834 -2.21 -4.52 -30.34
C GLY A 834 -2.59 -5.01 -28.96
N VAL A 835 -3.77 -4.59 -28.53
CA VAL A 835 -4.40 -5.00 -27.28
C VAL A 835 -5.82 -5.48 -27.57
N ARG A 836 -6.23 -6.56 -26.92
CA ARG A 836 -7.60 -7.07 -26.96
C ARG A 836 -8.36 -6.58 -25.75
N LEU A 837 -9.54 -6.04 -25.97
CA LEU A 837 -10.38 -5.45 -24.93
C LEU A 837 -11.70 -6.17 -24.88
N LEU A 838 -12.15 -6.48 -23.66
CA LEU A 838 -13.55 -6.80 -23.38
C LEU A 838 -14.19 -5.52 -22.85
N VAL A 839 -15.12 -4.97 -23.58
CA VAL A 839 -15.83 -3.73 -23.22
C VAL A 839 -17.24 -4.05 -22.79
N ARG A 840 -17.70 -3.40 -21.71
CA ARG A 840 -19.04 -3.59 -21.14
C ARG A 840 -19.67 -2.25 -20.77
N GLY A 841 -20.88 -1.99 -21.27
CA GLY A 841 -21.67 -0.84 -20.87
C GLY A 841 -22.25 -1.01 -19.46
N THR A 842 -22.03 -0.05 -18.56
CA THR A 842 -22.66 -0.02 -17.23
C THR A 842 -24.04 0.61 -17.30
N ILE A 843 -24.81 0.44 -16.23
CA ILE A 843 -26.19 0.92 -16.16
C ILE A 843 -26.22 2.21 -15.34
N GLY A 844 -26.50 3.33 -15.96
CA GLY A 844 -26.52 4.67 -15.35
C GLY A 844 -27.45 5.62 -16.11
N ASP A 845 -27.34 6.92 -15.83
CA ASP A 845 -28.25 7.96 -16.36
C ASP A 845 -27.99 8.35 -17.83
N GLY A 846 -26.97 7.75 -18.48
CA GLY A 846 -26.60 8.07 -19.86
C GLY A 846 -26.43 6.83 -20.71
N ARG A 847 -26.04 7.04 -21.97
CA ARG A 847 -25.66 5.97 -22.87
C ARG A 847 -24.16 5.67 -22.67
N PRO A 848 -23.76 4.42 -22.44
CA PRO A 848 -22.36 4.06 -22.32
C PRO A 848 -21.57 4.38 -23.60
N VAL A 849 -20.43 5.05 -23.47
CA VAL A 849 -19.60 5.47 -24.62
C VAL A 849 -18.12 5.31 -24.30
N LEU A 850 -17.40 4.56 -25.13
CA LEU A 850 -15.94 4.61 -25.19
C LEU A 850 -15.56 5.62 -26.27
N SER A 851 -15.23 6.84 -25.86
CA SER A 851 -15.04 7.98 -26.76
C SER A 851 -13.76 7.88 -27.57
N GLY A 852 -12.71 7.24 -27.01
CA GLY A 852 -11.44 7.09 -27.66
C GLY A 852 -10.39 6.43 -26.80
N MET A 853 -9.25 6.16 -27.41
CA MET A 853 -8.03 5.71 -26.74
C MET A 853 -6.84 6.47 -27.27
N THR A 854 -5.87 6.73 -26.38
CA THR A 854 -4.55 7.24 -26.76
C THR A 854 -3.45 6.33 -26.26
N ALA A 855 -2.31 6.33 -26.94
CA ALA A 855 -1.11 5.58 -26.58
C ALA A 855 0.09 6.53 -26.51
N ALA A 856 0.68 6.69 -25.33
CA ALA A 856 1.92 7.42 -25.14
C ALA A 856 3.10 6.45 -25.01
N PRO A 857 4.27 6.72 -25.60
CA PRO A 857 5.44 5.87 -25.41
C PRO A 857 5.91 5.87 -23.95
N THR A 858 6.43 4.72 -23.50
CA THR A 858 7.04 4.57 -22.17
C THR A 858 8.50 4.12 -22.29
N PRO A 859 9.36 4.39 -21.30
CA PRO A 859 10.69 3.75 -21.24
C PRO A 859 10.54 2.23 -21.23
N GLU A 860 11.50 1.52 -21.81
CA GLU A 860 11.56 0.05 -21.77
C GLU A 860 12.47 -0.46 -20.66
#